data_8c28fc6dc8eb27df86e9b6143a9644e8
#
_entry.id   8c28fc6dc8eb27df86e9b6143a9644e8
#
_cell.length_a   1.000
_cell.length_b   1.000
_cell.length_c   1.000
_cell.angle_alpha   90.00
_cell.angle_beta   90.00
_cell.angle_gamma   90.00
#
_symmetry.space_group_name_H-M   'P 1'
#
loop_
_entity.id
_entity.type
_entity.pdbx_description
1 polymer ?
#
loop_
_entity_poly.entity_id
_entity_poly.type
_entity_poly.pdbx_seq_one_letter_code
_entity_poly.pdbx_strand_id
1 'polypeptide(L)'
;MEANKKSLAGIFENKIFDIPIYQRGYDWKGVNFEALWQDINYCIDNNKPLFLGTVIFQESKDNNIGTNISYQVVDGQQRITTMTIFLTALRRVFLERLEIEQDSSAKSLLTTQAAIINMRYLNVIDELGKTVRQRLNGTTYKKKKIVDALNYICASDWQGDFPKEAILNGQKKRLALQFSRFKNVYDDFYKKLSAKNSKDEPVISSKKLQEIYSTISSADFVEITVSDESEALYLFEIVNARGKNLEIADLLKNFFFSQVKDWDLVEQQWNNIVENADGAGGISRLLKFFYVSRKGHKGSGSRELYENLKDLVEKNDYKSLLNDIQEFSQFFHEIRNGSVEDLFTQLKLDEYKGKTFEDAINKSDIYTSVELTRDCNVTLSDPLIFSFFFKMHQLIFKDGTFDRKIYDKLKKYPKQFLLALEHLHFMNYGIGDRRANDIEALYADTASEMFNALSLDEFRESLKNLYTKLKELRDPKPTFIANFKKKMFYGRSKTTNSLILYCFDKLERDINTDNYKKIYSPNESKGISLDHWADQNDTYDKNYEIIRDEILQDIDDDGNIKINSIGNLLPIGIRLNRDMSDENIVFPKTPSEKHKYLEDHGLPYNIQRNFLRDYKNKFEDWDSKSIDQRADDLANSVFDIIANKHFNI
;
A
#
# COMPACT_ATOMS: atom_id res chain seq x y z
N MET A 1 -2.49 -38.35 -12.71
CA MET A 1 -1.74 -37.21 -13.29
C MET A 1 -1.18 -37.59 -14.65
N GLU A 2 -1.48 -36.84 -15.69
CA GLU A 2 -0.92 -36.99 -17.04
C GLU A 2 -0.29 -35.68 -17.48
N ALA A 3 0.89 -35.76 -18.08
CA ALA A 3 1.60 -34.60 -18.59
C ALA A 3 1.88 -34.77 -20.08
N ASN A 4 1.33 -33.90 -20.90
CA ASN A 4 1.39 -34.03 -22.36
C ASN A 4 1.83 -32.70 -22.99
N LYS A 5 2.67 -32.78 -24.04
CA LYS A 5 2.94 -31.63 -24.88
C LYS A 5 1.76 -31.40 -25.81
N LYS A 6 1.18 -30.20 -25.80
CA LYS A 6 0.09 -29.80 -26.68
C LYS A 6 0.28 -28.41 -27.26
N SER A 7 -0.20 -28.19 -28.47
CA SER A 7 -0.31 -26.84 -29.02
C SER A 7 -1.44 -26.07 -28.35
N LEU A 8 -1.44 -24.72 -28.46
CA LEU A 8 -2.56 -23.91 -27.99
C LEU A 8 -3.90 -24.39 -28.60
N ALA A 9 -3.90 -24.70 -29.88
CA ALA A 9 -5.09 -25.30 -30.54
C ALA A 9 -5.54 -26.58 -29.87
N GLY A 10 -4.60 -27.48 -29.53
CA GLY A 10 -4.90 -28.75 -28.85
C GLY A 10 -5.33 -28.54 -27.37
N ILE A 11 -4.86 -27.50 -26.72
CA ILE A 11 -5.33 -27.11 -25.37
C ILE A 11 -6.84 -26.80 -25.41
N PHE A 12 -7.29 -26.03 -26.41
CA PHE A 12 -8.70 -25.60 -26.52
C PHE A 12 -9.63 -26.63 -27.20
N GLU A 13 -9.11 -27.73 -27.70
CA GLU A 13 -9.92 -28.72 -28.41
C GLU A 13 -10.89 -29.44 -27.45
N ASN A 14 -12.18 -29.28 -27.71
CA ASN A 14 -13.29 -29.87 -26.92
C ASN A 14 -13.20 -29.55 -25.40
N LYS A 15 -12.63 -28.42 -25.04
CA LYS A 15 -12.51 -27.99 -23.63
C LYS A 15 -13.17 -26.64 -23.36
N ILE A 16 -13.69 -26.54 -22.15
CA ILE A 16 -14.20 -25.31 -21.55
C ILE A 16 -13.38 -25.07 -20.27
N PHE A 17 -12.98 -23.82 -20.02
CA PHE A 17 -12.15 -23.49 -18.92
C PHE A 17 -12.87 -22.56 -17.96
N ASP A 18 -12.88 -22.93 -16.69
CA ASP A 18 -13.35 -22.10 -15.58
C ASP A 18 -12.14 -21.70 -14.73
N ILE A 19 -11.97 -20.40 -14.52
CA ILE A 19 -10.96 -19.88 -13.58
C ILE A 19 -11.58 -19.97 -12.19
N PRO A 20 -11.01 -20.78 -11.27
CA PRO A 20 -11.54 -20.91 -9.93
C PRO A 20 -11.50 -19.59 -9.17
N ILE A 21 -12.44 -19.44 -8.22
CA ILE A 21 -12.60 -18.24 -7.40
C ILE A 21 -11.37 -17.91 -6.55
N TYR A 22 -10.61 -18.91 -6.17
CA TYR A 22 -9.40 -18.76 -5.38
C TYR A 22 -8.21 -18.21 -6.18
N GLN A 23 -8.30 -18.22 -7.53
CA GLN A 23 -7.23 -17.69 -8.36
C GLN A 23 -7.11 -16.17 -8.21
N ARG A 24 -5.86 -15.66 -8.27
CA ARG A 24 -5.61 -14.22 -8.26
C ARG A 24 -6.21 -13.53 -9.49
N GLY A 25 -6.51 -12.27 -9.38
CA GLY A 25 -6.92 -11.46 -10.51
C GLY A 25 -5.85 -11.40 -11.60
N TYR A 26 -6.25 -11.05 -12.81
CA TYR A 26 -5.33 -10.84 -13.93
C TYR A 26 -4.35 -9.70 -13.63
N ASP A 27 -3.03 -9.95 -13.81
CA ASP A 27 -1.98 -9.02 -13.37
C ASP A 27 -0.87 -8.74 -14.39
N TRP A 28 -1.03 -9.19 -15.64
CA TRP A 28 -0.08 -8.84 -16.70
C TRP A 28 -0.09 -7.33 -16.98
N LYS A 29 1.12 -6.79 -17.19
CA LYS A 29 1.38 -5.38 -17.46
C LYS A 29 2.05 -5.24 -18.82
N GLY A 30 2.19 -4.01 -19.31
CA GLY A 30 2.83 -3.70 -20.59
C GLY A 30 4.19 -4.38 -20.81
N VAL A 31 5.00 -4.55 -19.74
CA VAL A 31 6.30 -5.27 -19.84
C VAL A 31 6.13 -6.74 -20.24
N ASN A 32 5.11 -7.43 -19.68
CA ASN A 32 4.85 -8.83 -20.02
C ASN A 32 4.33 -8.96 -21.46
N PHE A 33 3.52 -8.00 -21.90
CA PHE A 33 3.04 -7.88 -23.25
C PHE A 33 4.20 -7.70 -24.25
N GLU A 34 5.09 -6.74 -24.02
CA GLU A 34 6.23 -6.47 -24.91
C GLU A 34 7.17 -7.68 -25.03
N ALA A 35 7.42 -8.39 -23.91
CA ALA A 35 8.21 -9.63 -23.94
C ALA A 35 7.54 -10.70 -24.82
N LEU A 36 6.24 -10.95 -24.65
CA LEU A 36 5.50 -11.91 -25.46
C LEU A 36 5.51 -11.51 -26.94
N TRP A 37 5.32 -10.22 -27.24
CA TRP A 37 5.35 -9.72 -28.62
C TRP A 37 6.72 -9.92 -29.28
N GLN A 38 7.80 -9.70 -28.54
CA GLN A 38 9.16 -9.96 -29.00
C GLN A 38 9.40 -11.46 -29.26
N ASP A 39 8.94 -12.31 -28.35
CA ASP A 39 9.07 -13.77 -28.50
C ASP A 39 8.31 -14.28 -29.72
N ILE A 40 7.09 -13.80 -29.98
CA ILE A 40 6.32 -14.14 -31.17
C ILE A 40 7.07 -13.79 -32.44
N ASN A 41 7.56 -12.54 -32.55
CA ASN A 41 8.29 -12.10 -33.74
C ASN A 41 9.60 -12.88 -33.89
N TYR A 42 10.36 -13.09 -32.81
CA TYR A 42 11.58 -13.88 -32.83
C TYR A 42 11.33 -15.31 -33.35
N CYS A 43 10.24 -15.94 -32.91
CA CYS A 43 9.90 -17.29 -33.35
C CYS A 43 9.52 -17.32 -34.84
N ILE A 44 8.79 -16.32 -35.33
CA ILE A 44 8.44 -16.20 -36.76
C ILE A 44 9.70 -15.99 -37.60
N ASP A 45 10.53 -15.03 -37.24
CA ASP A 45 11.69 -14.62 -38.02
C ASP A 45 12.79 -15.71 -38.06
N ASN A 46 12.86 -16.57 -37.04
CA ASN A 46 13.83 -17.67 -36.94
C ASN A 46 13.24 -19.06 -37.21
N ASN A 47 11.96 -19.14 -37.59
CA ASN A 47 11.20 -20.40 -37.78
C ASN A 47 11.35 -21.37 -36.60
N LYS A 48 11.17 -20.84 -35.37
CA LYS A 48 11.24 -21.60 -34.12
C LYS A 48 9.87 -21.76 -33.48
N PRO A 49 9.61 -22.88 -32.75
CA PRO A 49 8.38 -23.02 -32.01
C PRO A 49 8.32 -22.02 -30.84
N LEU A 50 7.14 -21.43 -30.63
CA LEU A 50 6.86 -20.61 -29.46
C LEU A 50 6.49 -21.53 -28.30
N PHE A 51 7.15 -21.40 -27.14
CA PHE A 51 6.82 -22.14 -25.93
C PHE A 51 6.20 -21.22 -24.88
N LEU A 52 4.99 -21.54 -24.42
CA LEU A 52 4.21 -20.72 -23.50
C LEU A 52 4.16 -21.28 -22.06
N GLY A 53 4.92 -22.35 -21.78
CA GLY A 53 5.10 -22.89 -20.44
C GLY A 53 4.10 -23.99 -20.08
N THR A 54 3.93 -24.24 -18.76
CA THR A 54 3.07 -25.31 -18.23
C THR A 54 1.69 -24.77 -17.86
N VAL A 55 0.66 -25.57 -18.10
CA VAL A 55 -0.71 -25.34 -17.62
C VAL A 55 -1.19 -26.57 -16.85
N ILE A 56 -1.92 -26.34 -15.77
CA ILE A 56 -2.47 -27.41 -14.93
C ILE A 56 -3.99 -27.27 -14.93
N PHE A 57 -4.66 -28.32 -15.29
CA PHE A 57 -6.13 -28.40 -15.36
C PHE A 57 -6.64 -29.50 -14.45
N GLN A 58 -7.75 -29.23 -13.77
CA GLN A 58 -8.54 -30.21 -13.04
C GLN A 58 -9.84 -30.44 -13.82
N GLU A 59 -10.14 -31.69 -14.13
CA GLU A 59 -11.40 -32.03 -14.78
C GLU A 59 -12.59 -31.82 -13.86
N SER A 60 -13.61 -31.10 -14.35
CA SER A 60 -14.84 -30.83 -13.62
C SER A 60 -15.94 -31.75 -14.10
N LYS A 61 -16.59 -32.47 -13.17
CA LYS A 61 -17.66 -33.42 -13.52
C LYS A 61 -18.99 -32.75 -13.86
N ASP A 62 -19.18 -31.48 -13.51
CA ASP A 62 -20.52 -30.89 -13.40
C ASP A 62 -20.91 -29.87 -14.49
N ASN A 63 -20.07 -29.55 -15.46
CA ASN A 63 -20.36 -28.44 -16.39
C ASN A 63 -20.05 -28.75 -17.86
N ASN A 64 -20.15 -30.01 -18.26
CA ASN A 64 -19.90 -30.43 -19.65
C ASN A 64 -21.04 -29.97 -20.59
N ILE A 65 -20.69 -29.54 -21.80
CA ILE A 65 -21.65 -29.10 -22.84
C ILE A 65 -21.39 -29.87 -24.13
N GLY A 66 -22.30 -30.77 -24.47
CA GLY A 66 -22.12 -31.65 -25.63
C GLY A 66 -20.85 -32.50 -25.50
N THR A 67 -19.95 -32.42 -26.48
CA THR A 67 -18.64 -33.07 -26.46
C THR A 67 -17.56 -32.27 -25.71
N ASN A 68 -17.86 -31.07 -25.25
CA ASN A 68 -16.89 -30.21 -24.56
C ASN A 68 -16.87 -30.54 -23.07
N ILE A 69 -15.69 -30.88 -22.56
CA ILE A 69 -15.42 -31.20 -21.16
C ILE A 69 -14.99 -29.92 -20.43
N SER A 70 -15.52 -29.71 -19.24
CA SER A 70 -15.20 -28.56 -18.40
C SER A 70 -13.98 -28.86 -17.54
N TYR A 71 -13.07 -27.88 -17.47
CA TYR A 71 -11.85 -27.93 -16.67
C TYR A 71 -11.73 -26.68 -15.82
N GLN A 72 -11.28 -26.83 -14.58
CA GLN A 72 -10.80 -25.73 -13.76
C GLN A 72 -9.34 -25.46 -14.07
N VAL A 73 -8.98 -24.18 -14.26
CA VAL A 73 -7.58 -23.76 -14.49
C VAL A 73 -6.87 -23.64 -13.16
N VAL A 74 -6.06 -24.63 -12.78
CA VAL A 74 -5.32 -24.69 -11.53
C VAL A 74 -4.04 -23.85 -11.60
N ASP A 75 -3.30 -23.91 -12.73
CA ASP A 75 -2.20 -23.00 -13.03
C ASP A 75 -2.20 -22.63 -14.52
N GLY A 76 -1.58 -21.50 -14.85
CA GLY A 76 -1.51 -20.97 -16.20
C GLY A 76 -2.64 -20.03 -16.59
N GLN A 77 -3.50 -19.63 -15.65
CA GLN A 77 -4.62 -18.71 -15.91
C GLN A 77 -4.20 -17.42 -16.62
N GLN A 78 -3.09 -16.80 -16.20
CA GLN A 78 -2.60 -15.55 -16.80
C GLN A 78 -2.30 -15.75 -18.29
N ARG A 79 -1.65 -16.87 -18.63
CA ARG A 79 -1.28 -17.24 -20.00
C ARG A 79 -2.49 -17.52 -20.87
N ILE A 80 -3.40 -18.39 -20.40
CA ILE A 80 -4.64 -18.70 -21.11
C ILE A 80 -5.48 -17.44 -21.33
N THR A 81 -5.65 -16.60 -20.31
CA THR A 81 -6.38 -15.34 -20.41
C THR A 81 -5.72 -14.40 -21.42
N THR A 82 -4.39 -14.24 -21.37
CA THR A 82 -3.65 -13.38 -22.31
C THR A 82 -3.81 -13.89 -23.76
N MET A 83 -3.73 -15.20 -23.99
CA MET A 83 -3.93 -15.76 -25.33
C MET A 83 -5.36 -15.55 -25.83
N THR A 84 -6.36 -15.66 -24.94
CA THR A 84 -7.76 -15.36 -25.28
C THR A 84 -7.93 -13.89 -25.69
N ILE A 85 -7.34 -12.95 -24.93
CA ILE A 85 -7.37 -11.50 -25.25
C ILE A 85 -6.65 -11.23 -26.58
N PHE A 86 -5.48 -11.83 -26.78
CA PHE A 86 -4.70 -11.69 -28.01
C PHE A 86 -5.51 -12.14 -29.24
N LEU A 87 -6.08 -13.35 -29.16
CA LEU A 87 -6.88 -13.92 -30.24
C LEU A 87 -8.15 -13.10 -30.52
N THR A 88 -8.75 -12.50 -29.50
CA THR A 88 -9.88 -11.56 -29.67
C THR A 88 -9.44 -10.33 -30.46
N ALA A 89 -8.30 -9.72 -30.12
CA ALA A 89 -7.76 -8.57 -30.85
C ALA A 89 -7.40 -8.95 -32.30
N LEU A 90 -6.75 -10.10 -32.49
CA LEU A 90 -6.37 -10.59 -33.80
C LEU A 90 -7.61 -10.88 -34.68
N ARG A 91 -8.64 -11.51 -34.11
CA ARG A 91 -9.91 -11.73 -34.79
C ARG A 91 -10.53 -10.41 -35.30
N ARG A 92 -10.54 -9.40 -34.46
CA ARG A 92 -11.04 -8.09 -34.86
C ARG A 92 -10.24 -7.51 -36.04
N VAL A 93 -8.91 -7.55 -35.94
CA VAL A 93 -8.06 -7.07 -37.04
C VAL A 93 -8.28 -7.89 -38.33
N PHE A 94 -8.52 -9.19 -38.24
CA PHE A 94 -8.89 -9.99 -39.43
C PHE A 94 -10.20 -9.49 -40.07
N LEU A 95 -11.22 -9.21 -39.26
CA LEU A 95 -12.50 -8.71 -39.76
C LEU A 95 -12.37 -7.31 -40.39
N GLU A 96 -11.64 -6.40 -39.76
CA GLU A 96 -11.37 -5.07 -40.33
C GLU A 96 -10.55 -5.14 -41.62
N ARG A 97 -9.62 -6.12 -41.69
CA ARG A 97 -8.81 -6.33 -42.88
C ARG A 97 -9.63 -6.85 -44.08
N LEU A 98 -10.72 -7.61 -43.84
CA LEU A 98 -11.62 -8.10 -44.90
C LEU A 98 -12.26 -6.94 -45.69
N GLU A 99 -12.46 -5.77 -45.10
CA GLU A 99 -13.09 -4.63 -45.75
C GLU A 99 -12.18 -3.99 -46.81
N ILE A 100 -10.87 -4.07 -46.64
CA ILE A 100 -9.87 -3.40 -47.48
C ILE A 100 -9.05 -4.37 -48.33
N GLU A 101 -9.06 -5.69 -48.06
CA GLU A 101 -8.30 -6.67 -48.79
C GLU A 101 -8.90 -6.86 -50.20
N GLN A 102 -8.03 -6.94 -51.21
CA GLN A 102 -8.47 -7.13 -52.61
C GLN A 102 -8.29 -8.58 -53.11
N ASP A 103 -7.31 -9.30 -52.54
CA ASP A 103 -7.06 -10.69 -52.93
C ASP A 103 -8.17 -11.61 -52.36
N SER A 104 -8.88 -12.30 -53.26
CA SER A 104 -9.99 -13.19 -52.88
C SER A 104 -9.52 -14.41 -52.06
N SER A 105 -8.29 -14.90 -52.30
CA SER A 105 -7.71 -15.99 -51.52
C SER A 105 -7.35 -15.56 -50.12
N ALA A 106 -6.76 -14.38 -49.98
CA ALA A 106 -6.47 -13.76 -48.69
C ALA A 106 -7.77 -13.47 -47.90
N LYS A 107 -8.82 -12.93 -48.57
CA LYS A 107 -10.16 -12.74 -47.95
C LYS A 107 -10.73 -14.04 -47.39
N SER A 108 -10.73 -15.12 -48.22
CA SER A 108 -11.26 -16.42 -47.82
C SER A 108 -10.52 -16.97 -46.58
N LEU A 109 -9.19 -16.82 -46.56
CA LEU A 109 -8.37 -17.28 -45.45
C LEU A 109 -8.60 -16.48 -44.18
N LEU A 110 -8.65 -15.12 -44.26
CA LEU A 110 -8.97 -14.25 -43.12
C LEU A 110 -10.35 -14.54 -42.53
N THR A 111 -11.36 -14.75 -43.39
CA THR A 111 -12.72 -15.14 -42.97
C THR A 111 -12.69 -16.46 -42.22
N THR A 112 -12.02 -17.47 -42.77
CA THR A 112 -11.89 -18.80 -42.16
C THR A 112 -11.18 -18.73 -40.83
N GLN A 113 -10.08 -18.02 -40.74
CA GLN A 113 -9.30 -17.86 -39.48
C GLN A 113 -10.08 -17.09 -38.42
N ALA A 114 -10.78 -16.02 -38.77
CA ALA A 114 -11.67 -15.32 -37.85
C ALA A 114 -12.77 -16.20 -37.28
N ALA A 115 -13.38 -17.07 -38.12
CA ALA A 115 -14.37 -18.04 -37.71
C ALA A 115 -13.74 -19.12 -36.77
N ILE A 116 -12.57 -19.64 -37.12
CA ILE A 116 -11.85 -20.62 -36.28
C ILE A 116 -11.50 -20.01 -34.92
N ILE A 117 -11.00 -18.77 -34.86
CA ILE A 117 -10.73 -18.10 -33.59
C ILE A 117 -12.01 -18.09 -32.73
N ASN A 118 -13.12 -17.67 -33.30
CA ASN A 118 -14.39 -17.61 -32.59
C ASN A 118 -14.80 -18.96 -32.02
N MET A 119 -14.83 -20.00 -32.88
CA MET A 119 -15.35 -21.33 -32.52
C MET A 119 -14.38 -22.12 -31.61
N ARG A 120 -13.10 -22.05 -31.86
CA ARG A 120 -12.10 -22.85 -31.14
C ARG A 120 -11.67 -22.25 -29.83
N TYR A 121 -11.49 -20.94 -29.77
CA TYR A 121 -10.84 -20.29 -28.64
C TYR A 121 -11.77 -19.40 -27.78
N LEU A 122 -12.82 -18.83 -28.40
CA LEU A 122 -13.66 -17.86 -27.68
C LEU A 122 -15.01 -18.48 -27.25
N ASN A 123 -15.71 -19.16 -28.14
CA ASN A 123 -17.08 -19.56 -27.89
C ASN A 123 -17.34 -21.05 -28.18
N VAL A 124 -18.23 -21.66 -27.41
CA VAL A 124 -18.89 -22.92 -27.73
C VAL A 124 -20.18 -22.57 -28.51
N ILE A 125 -20.32 -23.11 -29.71
CA ILE A 125 -21.39 -22.76 -30.63
C ILE A 125 -22.23 -24.04 -30.86
N ASP A 126 -23.55 -23.91 -30.87
CA ASP A 126 -24.48 -25.01 -31.18
C ASP A 126 -24.58 -25.26 -32.70
N GLU A 127 -25.37 -26.27 -33.08
CA GLU A 127 -25.60 -26.65 -34.48
C GLU A 127 -26.24 -25.54 -35.31
N LEU A 128 -26.89 -24.55 -34.66
CA LEU A 128 -27.52 -23.40 -35.32
C LEU A 128 -26.56 -22.18 -35.39
N GLY A 129 -25.32 -22.30 -34.94
CA GLY A 129 -24.34 -21.24 -34.95
C GLY A 129 -24.50 -20.24 -33.79
N LYS A 130 -25.35 -20.53 -32.78
CA LYS A 130 -25.55 -19.67 -31.63
C LYS A 130 -24.53 -19.97 -30.53
N THR A 131 -23.98 -18.94 -29.94
CA THR A 131 -23.10 -19.07 -28.76
C THR A 131 -23.89 -19.61 -27.57
N VAL A 132 -23.48 -20.76 -27.08
CA VAL A 132 -24.04 -21.42 -25.89
C VAL A 132 -23.30 -21.00 -24.64
N ARG A 133 -21.96 -20.89 -24.73
CA ARG A 133 -21.08 -20.50 -23.61
C ARG A 133 -19.74 -20.00 -24.14
N GLN A 134 -19.06 -19.12 -23.39
CA GLN A 134 -17.64 -18.83 -23.64
C GLN A 134 -16.77 -20.03 -23.26
N ARG A 135 -15.63 -20.21 -23.96
CA ARG A 135 -14.68 -21.27 -23.64
C ARG A 135 -13.85 -20.97 -22.39
N LEU A 136 -13.51 -19.70 -22.15
CA LEU A 136 -12.87 -19.28 -20.92
C LEU A 136 -13.85 -18.45 -20.11
N ASN A 137 -14.11 -18.90 -18.88
CA ASN A 137 -15.00 -18.22 -17.96
C ASN A 137 -14.26 -17.91 -16.67
N GLY A 138 -14.49 -16.73 -16.16
CA GLY A 138 -14.20 -16.46 -14.76
C GLY A 138 -15.30 -17.06 -13.89
N THR A 139 -15.04 -17.15 -12.61
CA THR A 139 -15.97 -17.78 -11.67
C THR A 139 -17.27 -17.00 -11.61
N THR A 140 -18.35 -17.65 -11.98
CA THR A 140 -19.69 -17.10 -11.87
C THR A 140 -20.24 -17.36 -10.46
N TYR A 141 -20.51 -16.30 -9.71
CA TYR A 141 -21.37 -16.40 -8.53
C TYR A 141 -22.78 -16.79 -8.95
N LYS A 142 -23.24 -17.95 -8.54
CA LYS A 142 -24.59 -18.46 -8.84
C LYS A 142 -25.75 -17.58 -8.36
N LYS A 143 -25.52 -16.56 -7.55
CA LYS A 143 -26.59 -15.74 -6.94
C LYS A 143 -26.50 -14.22 -7.13
N LYS A 144 -25.43 -13.67 -7.66
CA LYS A 144 -25.37 -12.23 -8.03
C LYS A 144 -24.85 -12.12 -9.46
N LYS A 145 -25.54 -11.34 -10.30
CA LYS A 145 -25.10 -10.97 -11.65
C LYS A 145 -23.82 -10.11 -11.56
N ILE A 146 -22.70 -10.72 -11.17
CA ILE A 146 -21.40 -10.11 -11.40
C ILE A 146 -21.07 -10.47 -12.83
N VAL A 147 -21.13 -9.49 -13.68
CA VAL A 147 -20.72 -9.62 -15.07
C VAL A 147 -19.22 -9.77 -15.05
N ASP A 148 -18.74 -10.95 -15.35
CA ASP A 148 -17.31 -11.23 -15.44
C ASP A 148 -16.72 -10.47 -16.64
N ALA A 149 -15.60 -9.79 -16.43
CA ALA A 149 -14.88 -9.10 -17.48
C ALA A 149 -14.50 -10.04 -18.65
N LEU A 150 -14.22 -11.30 -18.35
CA LEU A 150 -13.93 -12.32 -19.38
C LEU A 150 -15.13 -12.62 -20.29
N ASN A 151 -16.34 -12.56 -19.77
CA ASN A 151 -17.54 -12.78 -20.59
C ASN A 151 -17.70 -11.74 -21.69
N TYR A 152 -17.27 -10.49 -21.44
CA TYR A 152 -17.26 -9.45 -22.48
C TYR A 152 -16.17 -9.68 -23.52
N ILE A 153 -14.94 -10.03 -23.09
CA ILE A 153 -13.80 -10.23 -23.99
C ILE A 153 -14.06 -11.41 -24.92
N CYS A 154 -14.64 -12.49 -24.41
CA CYS A 154 -14.96 -13.69 -25.21
C CYS A 154 -16.23 -13.53 -26.06
N ALA A 155 -17.00 -12.47 -25.88
CA ALA A 155 -18.16 -12.21 -26.72
C ALA A 155 -17.75 -12.02 -28.20
N SER A 156 -18.50 -12.63 -29.10
CA SER A 156 -18.17 -12.60 -30.54
C SER A 156 -18.23 -11.19 -31.16
N ASP A 157 -18.98 -10.28 -30.54
CA ASP A 157 -19.23 -8.91 -30.96
C ASP A 157 -18.46 -7.87 -30.12
N TRP A 158 -17.59 -8.31 -29.20
CA TRP A 158 -16.84 -7.38 -28.36
C TRP A 158 -15.85 -6.54 -29.17
N GLN A 159 -15.93 -5.20 -29.00
CA GLN A 159 -15.14 -4.23 -29.75
C GLN A 159 -14.19 -3.39 -28.87
N GLY A 160 -13.85 -3.89 -27.68
CA GLY A 160 -12.93 -3.22 -26.77
C GLY A 160 -13.57 -2.30 -25.75
N ASP A 161 -14.90 -2.13 -25.78
CA ASP A 161 -15.63 -1.27 -24.85
C ASP A 161 -16.36 -2.07 -23.76
N PHE A 162 -16.26 -1.61 -22.53
CA PHE A 162 -16.99 -2.15 -21.40
C PHE A 162 -18.16 -1.24 -21.02
N PRO A 163 -19.29 -1.80 -20.57
CA PRO A 163 -20.44 -0.99 -20.17
C PRO A 163 -20.06 -0.01 -19.05
N LYS A 164 -20.36 1.27 -19.25
CA LYS A 164 -20.11 2.33 -18.24
C LYS A 164 -20.79 2.05 -16.90
N GLU A 165 -21.91 1.35 -16.92
CA GLU A 165 -22.68 0.95 -15.73
C GLU A 165 -21.98 -0.13 -14.88
N ALA A 166 -21.08 -0.91 -15.46
CA ALA A 166 -20.27 -1.90 -14.72
C ALA A 166 -19.24 -1.25 -13.80
N ILE A 167 -18.98 0.05 -13.91
CA ILE A 167 -17.85 0.76 -13.29
C ILE A 167 -18.20 1.49 -11.97
N LEU A 168 -19.46 1.62 -11.55
CA LEU A 168 -19.91 2.69 -10.64
C LEU A 168 -20.24 2.38 -9.16
N ASN A 169 -20.02 1.22 -8.55
CA ASN A 169 -20.29 1.00 -7.10
C ASN A 169 -19.19 0.15 -6.41
N GLY A 170 -18.85 0.32 -5.17
CA GLY A 170 -17.69 -0.09 -4.36
C GLY A 170 -17.09 -1.51 -4.53
N GLN A 171 -17.91 -2.58 -4.69
CA GLN A 171 -17.46 -3.86 -5.26
C GLN A 171 -16.98 -3.72 -6.71
N LYS A 172 -17.34 -2.63 -7.36
CA LYS A 172 -17.01 -2.24 -8.72
C LYS A 172 -15.58 -1.72 -8.89
N LYS A 173 -14.88 -1.29 -7.82
CA LYS A 173 -13.51 -0.78 -7.93
C LYS A 173 -12.54 -1.89 -8.38
N ARG A 174 -12.74 -3.12 -7.86
CA ARG A 174 -11.95 -4.30 -8.24
C ARG A 174 -12.33 -4.80 -9.64
N LEU A 175 -13.62 -4.84 -9.96
CA LEU A 175 -14.11 -5.15 -11.31
C LEU A 175 -13.61 -4.11 -12.31
N ALA A 176 -13.73 -2.82 -11.99
CA ALA A 176 -13.21 -1.72 -12.82
C ALA A 176 -11.71 -1.85 -13.05
N LEU A 177 -10.94 -2.28 -12.05
CA LEU A 177 -9.51 -2.52 -12.19
C LEU A 177 -9.22 -3.72 -13.11
N GLN A 178 -9.98 -4.82 -13.00
CA GLN A 178 -9.85 -5.96 -13.92
C GLN A 178 -10.23 -5.56 -15.34
N PHE A 179 -11.34 -4.87 -15.53
CA PHE A 179 -11.76 -4.36 -16.86
C PHE A 179 -10.67 -3.45 -17.46
N SER A 180 -10.11 -2.54 -16.67
CA SER A 180 -9.02 -1.68 -17.12
C SER A 180 -7.78 -2.47 -17.51
N ARG A 181 -7.39 -3.49 -16.75
CA ARG A 181 -6.25 -4.36 -17.07
C ARG A 181 -6.47 -5.14 -18.36
N PHE A 182 -7.63 -5.77 -18.53
CA PHE A 182 -7.98 -6.49 -19.74
C PHE A 182 -8.01 -5.54 -20.95
N LYS A 183 -8.64 -4.37 -20.79
CA LYS A 183 -8.71 -3.37 -21.85
C LYS A 183 -7.31 -2.90 -22.27
N ASN A 184 -6.45 -2.59 -21.32
CA ASN A 184 -5.09 -2.14 -21.63
C ASN A 184 -4.32 -3.20 -22.44
N VAL A 185 -4.37 -4.47 -22.04
CA VAL A 185 -3.71 -5.55 -22.77
C VAL A 185 -4.33 -5.78 -24.14
N TYR A 186 -5.65 -5.69 -24.26
CA TYR A 186 -6.33 -5.74 -25.56
C TYR A 186 -5.92 -4.59 -26.46
N ASP A 187 -5.92 -3.35 -25.95
CA ASP A 187 -5.56 -2.15 -26.70
C ASP A 187 -4.08 -2.22 -27.16
N ASP A 188 -3.18 -2.73 -26.32
CA ASP A 188 -1.79 -2.94 -26.66
C ASP A 188 -1.63 -3.92 -27.84
N PHE A 189 -2.32 -5.08 -27.81
CA PHE A 189 -2.31 -6.03 -28.92
C PHE A 189 -2.98 -5.45 -30.15
N TYR A 190 -4.15 -4.87 -30.01
CA TYR A 190 -4.89 -4.27 -31.12
C TYR A 190 -4.07 -3.17 -31.81
N LYS A 191 -3.46 -2.28 -31.04
CA LYS A 191 -2.60 -1.20 -31.57
C LYS A 191 -1.40 -1.72 -32.36
N LYS A 192 -0.76 -2.78 -31.87
CA LYS A 192 0.35 -3.41 -32.61
C LYS A 192 -0.11 -4.07 -33.90
N LEU A 193 -1.21 -4.84 -33.85
CA LEU A 193 -1.74 -5.60 -34.97
C LEU A 193 -2.38 -4.72 -36.05
N SER A 194 -3.05 -3.59 -35.66
CA SER A 194 -3.75 -2.68 -36.55
C SER A 194 -2.95 -1.45 -36.97
N ALA A 195 -1.66 -1.38 -36.59
CA ALA A 195 -0.80 -0.22 -36.87
C ALA A 195 -0.80 0.15 -38.36
N LYS A 196 -0.89 1.46 -38.65
CA LYS A 196 -0.86 2.03 -39.98
C LYS A 196 0.36 2.94 -40.15
N ASN A 197 0.84 3.05 -41.38
CA ASN A 197 1.92 3.95 -41.76
C ASN A 197 1.37 5.39 -42.01
N SER A 198 2.22 6.31 -42.39
CA SER A 198 1.86 7.70 -42.69
C SER A 198 0.92 7.87 -43.90
N LYS A 199 0.70 6.81 -44.69
CA LYS A 199 -0.23 6.77 -45.83
C LYS A 199 -1.54 6.03 -45.50
N ASP A 200 -1.82 5.80 -44.23
CA ASP A 200 -2.97 5.03 -43.74
C ASP A 200 -3.00 3.55 -44.19
N GLU A 201 -1.86 3.03 -44.65
CA GLU A 201 -1.72 1.63 -45.05
C GLU A 201 -1.27 0.79 -43.84
N PRO A 202 -1.77 -0.44 -43.71
CA PRO A 202 -1.39 -1.34 -42.63
C PRO A 202 0.12 -1.65 -42.64
N VAL A 203 0.76 -1.49 -41.47
CA VAL A 203 2.18 -1.87 -41.30
C VAL A 203 2.36 -3.38 -41.35
N ILE A 204 1.42 -4.15 -40.79
CA ILE A 204 1.43 -5.61 -40.79
C ILE A 204 0.58 -6.11 -41.98
N SER A 205 1.19 -6.85 -42.91
CA SER A 205 0.48 -7.42 -44.06
C SER A 205 -0.46 -8.55 -43.63
N SER A 206 -1.48 -8.84 -44.46
CA SER A 206 -2.40 -9.95 -44.24
C SER A 206 -1.62 -11.29 -44.11
N LYS A 207 -0.55 -11.48 -44.88
CA LYS A 207 0.33 -12.66 -44.75
C LYS A 207 1.01 -12.74 -43.39
N LYS A 208 1.57 -11.63 -42.88
CA LYS A 208 2.23 -11.60 -41.55
C LYS A 208 1.21 -11.81 -40.41
N LEU A 209 -0.03 -11.32 -40.54
CA LEU A 209 -1.09 -11.63 -39.59
C LEU A 209 -1.42 -13.13 -39.54
N GLN A 210 -1.37 -13.81 -40.69
CA GLN A 210 -1.56 -15.26 -40.78
C GLN A 210 -0.40 -16.02 -40.14
N GLU A 211 0.84 -15.56 -40.35
CA GLU A 211 2.03 -16.13 -39.70
C GLU A 211 1.94 -15.98 -38.18
N ILE A 212 1.53 -14.81 -37.67
CA ILE A 212 1.29 -14.58 -36.25
C ILE A 212 0.22 -15.54 -35.70
N TYR A 213 -0.92 -15.67 -36.39
CA TYR A 213 -1.96 -16.63 -36.01
C TYR A 213 -1.45 -18.07 -35.96
N SER A 214 -0.73 -18.50 -37.00
CA SER A 214 -0.15 -19.83 -37.10
C SER A 214 0.81 -20.13 -35.95
N THR A 215 1.71 -19.19 -35.67
CA THR A 215 2.70 -19.30 -34.59
C THR A 215 2.04 -19.42 -33.22
N ILE A 216 0.99 -18.62 -32.95
CA ILE A 216 0.26 -18.68 -31.69
C ILE A 216 -0.59 -19.96 -31.59
N SER A 217 -1.30 -20.34 -32.67
CA SER A 217 -2.12 -21.53 -32.68
C SER A 217 -1.30 -22.82 -32.45
N SER A 218 -0.08 -22.86 -32.98
CA SER A 218 0.88 -23.95 -32.81
C SER A 218 1.78 -23.83 -31.59
N ALA A 219 1.66 -22.74 -30.81
CA ALA A 219 2.52 -22.51 -29.64
C ALA A 219 2.40 -23.67 -28.63
N ASP A 220 3.55 -24.15 -28.18
CA ASP A 220 3.69 -25.30 -27.31
C ASP A 220 3.37 -25.01 -25.85
N PHE A 221 2.62 -25.88 -25.23
CA PHE A 221 2.37 -25.98 -23.78
C PHE A 221 2.75 -27.36 -23.26
N VAL A 222 3.06 -27.45 -21.98
CA VAL A 222 3.02 -28.68 -21.21
C VAL A 222 1.68 -28.71 -20.45
N GLU A 223 0.72 -29.51 -20.90
CA GLU A 223 -0.56 -29.70 -20.23
C GLU A 223 -0.42 -30.78 -19.17
N ILE A 224 -0.81 -30.48 -17.93
CA ILE A 224 -0.94 -31.41 -16.83
C ILE A 224 -2.41 -31.48 -16.47
N THR A 225 -3.00 -32.68 -16.51
CA THR A 225 -4.40 -32.91 -16.12
C THR A 225 -4.46 -33.77 -14.88
N VAL A 226 -5.27 -33.34 -13.91
CA VAL A 226 -5.56 -34.05 -12.67
C VAL A 226 -7.06 -34.25 -12.51
N SER A 227 -7.43 -35.32 -11.85
CA SER A 227 -8.84 -35.69 -11.61
C SER A 227 -9.31 -35.39 -10.18
N ASP A 228 -8.36 -35.15 -9.26
CA ASP A 228 -8.60 -34.96 -7.84
C ASP A 228 -8.26 -33.51 -7.44
N GLU A 229 -9.13 -32.90 -6.64
CA GLU A 229 -8.95 -31.51 -6.12
C GLU A 229 -7.74 -31.40 -5.19
N SER A 230 -7.50 -32.43 -4.35
CA SER A 230 -6.33 -32.43 -3.44
C SER A 230 -5.01 -32.53 -4.21
N GLU A 231 -4.97 -33.32 -5.27
CA GLU A 231 -3.82 -33.42 -6.19
C GLU A 231 -3.61 -32.09 -6.94
N ALA A 232 -4.70 -31.44 -7.36
CA ALA A 232 -4.65 -30.12 -8.01
C ALA A 232 -4.03 -29.05 -7.12
N LEU A 233 -4.47 -28.96 -5.87
CA LEU A 233 -3.94 -28.01 -4.87
C LEU A 233 -2.47 -28.32 -4.53
N TYR A 234 -2.12 -29.59 -4.34
CA TYR A 234 -0.74 -30.00 -4.08
C TYR A 234 0.22 -29.62 -5.22
N LEU A 235 -0.19 -29.88 -6.47
CA LEU A 235 0.60 -29.48 -7.64
C LEU A 235 0.69 -27.95 -7.78
N PHE A 236 -0.40 -27.26 -7.50
CA PHE A 236 -0.39 -25.79 -7.48
C PHE A 236 0.64 -25.26 -6.49
N GLU A 237 0.69 -25.81 -5.27
CA GLU A 237 1.70 -25.42 -4.26
C GLU A 237 3.13 -25.71 -4.74
N ILE A 238 3.41 -26.90 -5.29
CA ILE A 238 4.76 -27.31 -5.73
C ILE A 238 5.26 -26.48 -6.91
N VAL A 239 4.43 -26.34 -7.94
CA VAL A 239 4.82 -25.61 -9.16
C VAL A 239 5.07 -24.14 -8.85
N ASN A 240 4.26 -23.57 -7.99
CA ASN A 240 4.34 -22.17 -7.62
C ASN A 240 5.40 -21.88 -6.54
N ALA A 241 5.69 -22.84 -5.65
CA ALA A 241 6.81 -22.70 -4.69
C ALA A 241 8.19 -22.67 -5.37
N ARG A 242 8.30 -23.15 -6.62
CA ARG A 242 9.53 -23.15 -7.41
C ARG A 242 9.58 -22.04 -8.46
N GLY A 243 8.44 -21.41 -8.79
CA GLY A 243 8.31 -20.31 -9.73
C GLY A 243 8.40 -18.93 -9.05
N LYS A 244 8.44 -17.84 -9.84
CA LYS A 244 8.43 -16.48 -9.33
C LYS A 244 7.13 -16.18 -8.55
N ASN A 245 7.27 -16.04 -7.22
CA ASN A 245 6.40 -15.27 -6.31
C ASN A 245 4.88 -15.44 -6.49
N LEU A 246 4.33 -16.61 -6.11
CA LEU A 246 3.01 -16.56 -5.51
C LEU A 246 3.14 -15.84 -4.16
N GLU A 247 2.31 -14.84 -3.97
CA GLU A 247 2.23 -14.21 -2.67
C GLU A 247 1.69 -15.23 -1.66
N ILE A 248 2.22 -15.23 -0.46
CA ILE A 248 1.74 -16.07 0.67
C ILE A 248 0.21 -15.98 0.80
N ALA A 249 -0.34 -14.83 0.44
CA ALA A 249 -1.77 -14.57 0.42
C ALA A 249 -2.56 -15.47 -0.53
N ASP A 250 -2.03 -15.76 -1.72
CA ASP A 250 -2.71 -16.61 -2.70
C ASP A 250 -2.73 -18.08 -2.22
N LEU A 251 -1.61 -18.52 -1.64
CA LEU A 251 -1.52 -19.87 -1.06
C LEU A 251 -2.45 -20.03 0.14
N LEU A 252 -2.47 -19.05 1.04
CA LEU A 252 -3.32 -19.09 2.23
C LEU A 252 -4.81 -18.96 1.87
N LYS A 253 -5.15 -18.13 0.87
CA LYS A 253 -6.50 -18.07 0.31
C LYS A 253 -6.98 -19.44 -0.14
N ASN A 254 -6.17 -20.13 -0.94
CA ASN A 254 -6.51 -21.47 -1.45
C ASN A 254 -6.71 -22.45 -0.30
N PHE A 255 -5.86 -22.39 0.72
CA PHE A 255 -5.97 -23.24 1.88
C PHE A 255 -7.28 -23.00 2.65
N PHE A 256 -7.68 -21.75 2.89
CA PHE A 256 -8.98 -21.44 3.52
C PHE A 256 -10.15 -21.96 2.67
N PHE A 257 -10.09 -21.78 1.35
CA PHE A 257 -11.16 -22.26 0.46
C PHE A 257 -11.26 -23.78 0.42
N SER A 258 -10.16 -24.53 0.59
CA SER A 258 -10.17 -25.99 0.68
C SER A 258 -10.87 -26.53 1.94
N GLN A 259 -11.00 -25.72 3.00
CA GLN A 259 -11.62 -26.13 4.26
C GLN A 259 -13.15 -25.93 4.29
N VAL A 260 -13.75 -25.34 3.25
CA VAL A 260 -15.15 -24.89 3.27
C VAL A 260 -15.96 -25.45 2.08
N LYS A 261 -17.23 -25.77 2.36
CA LYS A 261 -18.23 -26.07 1.33
C LYS A 261 -19.00 -24.83 0.85
N ASP A 262 -19.14 -23.81 1.71
CA ASP A 262 -19.80 -22.54 1.38
C ASP A 262 -18.78 -21.43 1.21
N TRP A 263 -18.41 -21.18 -0.03
CA TRP A 263 -17.34 -20.26 -0.40
C TRP A 263 -17.73 -18.79 -0.35
N ASP A 264 -19.02 -18.46 -0.43
CA ASP A 264 -19.50 -17.09 -0.55
C ASP A 264 -19.09 -16.21 0.66
N LEU A 265 -19.21 -16.76 1.87
CA LEU A 265 -18.85 -16.05 3.08
C LEU A 265 -17.33 -15.83 3.20
N VAL A 266 -16.56 -16.90 2.98
CA VAL A 266 -15.09 -16.87 3.05
C VAL A 266 -14.52 -15.91 2.01
N GLU A 267 -15.09 -15.88 0.81
CA GLU A 267 -14.64 -14.96 -0.23
C GLU A 267 -14.96 -13.51 0.12
N GLN A 268 -16.12 -13.22 0.64
CA GLN A 268 -16.46 -11.86 1.06
C GLN A 268 -15.49 -11.38 2.14
N GLN A 269 -15.22 -12.19 3.16
CA GLN A 269 -14.27 -11.87 4.22
C GLN A 269 -12.85 -11.70 3.68
N TRP A 270 -12.39 -12.62 2.81
CA TRP A 270 -11.06 -12.51 2.21
C TRP A 270 -10.91 -11.27 1.34
N ASN A 271 -11.93 -10.92 0.57
CA ASN A 271 -11.91 -9.70 -0.23
C ASN A 271 -11.82 -8.44 0.62
N ASN A 272 -12.53 -8.39 1.76
CA ASN A 272 -12.41 -7.29 2.71
C ASN A 272 -10.99 -7.21 3.31
N ILE A 273 -10.37 -8.36 3.64
CA ILE A 273 -8.98 -8.42 4.11
C ILE A 273 -8.01 -7.86 3.06
N VAL A 274 -8.19 -8.23 1.79
CA VAL A 274 -7.34 -7.74 0.70
C VAL A 274 -7.55 -6.24 0.46
N GLU A 275 -8.79 -5.76 0.50
CA GLU A 275 -9.10 -4.32 0.36
C GLU A 275 -8.49 -3.51 1.50
N ASN A 276 -8.56 -3.98 2.73
CA ASN A 276 -7.94 -3.33 3.89
C ASN A 276 -6.40 -3.31 3.81
N ALA A 277 -5.79 -4.31 3.17
CA ALA A 277 -4.35 -4.35 2.97
C ALA A 277 -3.88 -3.41 1.84
N ASP A 278 -4.78 -3.08 0.89
CA ASP A 278 -4.44 -2.24 -0.26
C ASP A 278 -4.13 -0.80 0.21
N GLY A 279 -3.03 -0.23 -0.30
CA GLY A 279 -2.54 1.08 0.15
C GLY A 279 -1.81 1.08 1.51
N ALA A 280 -1.89 0.02 2.31
CA ALA A 280 -1.24 -0.09 3.62
C ALA A 280 0.05 -0.94 3.61
N GLY A 281 0.48 -1.40 2.45
CA GLY A 281 1.70 -2.22 2.27
C GLY A 281 1.44 -3.63 1.76
N GLY A 282 0.18 -3.94 1.45
CA GLY A 282 -0.24 -5.17 0.79
C GLY A 282 -0.52 -6.34 1.73
N ILE A 283 -1.21 -7.33 1.19
CA ILE A 283 -1.70 -8.49 1.95
C ILE A 283 -0.57 -9.33 2.56
N SER A 284 0.57 -9.48 1.90
CA SER A 284 1.70 -10.25 2.42
C SER A 284 2.28 -9.63 3.69
N ARG A 285 2.35 -8.29 3.76
CA ARG A 285 2.75 -7.57 4.97
C ARG A 285 1.71 -7.71 6.08
N LEU A 286 0.43 -7.57 5.76
CA LEU A 286 -0.65 -7.77 6.71
C LEU A 286 -0.57 -9.15 7.37
N LEU A 287 -0.42 -10.21 6.58
CA LEU A 287 -0.32 -11.57 7.09
C LEU A 287 0.93 -11.79 7.96
N LYS A 288 2.08 -11.20 7.56
CA LYS A 288 3.28 -11.20 8.40
C LYS A 288 3.02 -10.51 9.74
N PHE A 289 2.40 -9.34 9.73
CA PHE A 289 2.13 -8.58 10.95
C PHE A 289 1.09 -9.26 11.84
N PHE A 290 0.07 -9.88 11.25
CA PHE A 290 -0.86 -10.74 11.96
C PHE A 290 -0.14 -11.89 12.68
N TYR A 291 0.75 -12.58 11.99
CA TYR A 291 1.53 -13.68 12.55
C TYR A 291 2.43 -13.20 13.69
N VAL A 292 3.23 -12.17 13.47
CA VAL A 292 4.17 -11.69 14.49
C VAL A 292 3.49 -11.13 15.72
N SER A 293 2.30 -10.54 15.59
CA SER A 293 1.52 -10.07 16.75
C SER A 293 1.15 -11.20 17.72
N ARG A 294 1.19 -12.47 17.27
CA ARG A 294 0.79 -13.65 18.04
C ARG A 294 1.93 -14.60 18.36
N LYS A 295 2.94 -14.68 17.52
CA LYS A 295 4.01 -15.69 17.54
C LYS A 295 5.43 -15.10 17.61
N GLY A 296 5.58 -13.76 17.50
CA GLY A 296 6.86 -13.09 17.53
C GLY A 296 7.62 -13.14 16.20
N HIS A 297 8.88 -12.75 16.24
CA HIS A 297 9.72 -12.62 15.04
C HIS A 297 10.08 -13.97 14.40
N LYS A 298 10.28 -15.01 15.20
CA LYS A 298 10.71 -16.32 14.72
C LYS A 298 9.66 -16.95 13.79
N GLY A 299 10.10 -17.44 12.64
CA GLY A 299 9.21 -18.08 11.65
C GLY A 299 8.41 -17.07 10.80
N SER A 300 8.73 -15.77 10.86
CA SER A 300 8.08 -14.74 10.06
C SER A 300 8.69 -14.53 8.65
N GLY A 301 9.73 -15.28 8.31
CA GLY A 301 10.31 -15.32 6.96
C GLY A 301 9.33 -15.87 5.93
N SER A 302 9.41 -15.40 4.68
CA SER A 302 8.35 -15.62 3.69
C SER A 302 7.94 -17.10 3.50
N ARG A 303 8.88 -18.02 3.45
CA ARG A 303 8.58 -19.45 3.27
C ARG A 303 8.03 -20.09 4.54
N GLU A 304 8.65 -19.80 5.68
CA GLU A 304 8.22 -20.32 6.98
C GLU A 304 6.87 -19.74 7.39
N LEU A 305 6.60 -18.49 7.04
CA LEU A 305 5.35 -17.81 7.35
C LEU A 305 4.13 -18.54 6.78
N TYR A 306 4.20 -19.03 5.54
CA TYR A 306 3.09 -19.79 4.95
C TYR A 306 2.80 -21.08 5.74
N GLU A 307 3.82 -21.90 5.99
CA GLU A 307 3.65 -23.14 6.75
C GLU A 307 3.13 -22.88 8.17
N ASN A 308 3.65 -21.85 8.82
CA ASN A 308 3.22 -21.48 10.16
C ASN A 308 1.78 -20.93 10.21
N LEU A 309 1.34 -20.19 9.19
CA LEU A 309 -0.05 -19.73 9.08
C LEU A 309 -0.99 -20.90 8.77
N LYS A 310 -0.57 -21.84 7.92
CA LYS A 310 -1.29 -23.08 7.63
C LYS A 310 -1.49 -23.90 8.92
N ASP A 311 -0.44 -24.10 9.69
CA ASP A 311 -0.49 -24.76 11.01
C ASP A 311 -1.49 -24.08 11.98
N LEU A 312 -1.60 -22.74 11.92
CA LEU A 312 -2.57 -22.02 12.73
C LEU A 312 -4.00 -22.33 12.30
N VAL A 313 -4.27 -22.49 10.99
CA VAL A 313 -5.59 -22.88 10.48
C VAL A 313 -5.94 -24.31 10.89
N GLU A 314 -4.99 -25.24 10.77
CA GLU A 314 -5.21 -26.64 11.14
C GLU A 314 -5.49 -26.84 12.64
N LYS A 315 -4.88 -25.99 13.49
CA LYS A 315 -5.03 -26.06 14.96
C LYS A 315 -6.22 -25.30 15.51
N ASN A 316 -6.82 -24.43 14.72
CA ASN A 316 -7.96 -23.58 15.12
C ASN A 316 -9.15 -23.82 14.19
N ASP A 317 -10.35 -23.43 14.64
CA ASP A 317 -11.48 -23.32 13.73
C ASP A 317 -11.17 -22.23 12.68
N TYR A 318 -11.19 -22.62 11.39
CA TYR A 318 -10.85 -21.71 10.30
C TYR A 318 -11.71 -20.43 10.29
N LYS A 319 -12.97 -20.49 10.78
CA LYS A 319 -13.86 -19.31 10.85
C LYS A 319 -13.35 -18.32 11.88
N SER A 320 -12.95 -18.82 13.05
CA SER A 320 -12.39 -17.99 14.11
C SER A 320 -11.11 -17.29 13.62
N LEU A 321 -10.20 -18.04 13.01
CA LEU A 321 -8.96 -17.47 12.50
C LEU A 321 -9.19 -16.46 11.37
N LEU A 322 -10.13 -16.72 10.46
CA LEU A 322 -10.48 -15.80 9.39
C LEU A 322 -11.09 -14.50 9.94
N ASN A 323 -11.94 -14.59 10.97
CA ASN A 323 -12.47 -13.42 11.68
C ASN A 323 -11.35 -12.62 12.35
N ASP A 324 -10.38 -13.29 13.00
CA ASP A 324 -9.23 -12.65 13.62
C ASP A 324 -8.34 -11.92 12.60
N ILE A 325 -8.12 -12.53 11.43
CA ILE A 325 -7.38 -11.88 10.34
C ILE A 325 -8.16 -10.67 9.81
N GLN A 326 -9.49 -10.77 9.71
CA GLN A 326 -10.33 -9.66 9.26
C GLN A 326 -10.32 -8.50 10.26
N GLU A 327 -10.45 -8.76 11.56
CA GLU A 327 -10.35 -7.74 12.61
C GLU A 327 -8.97 -7.05 12.57
N PHE A 328 -7.91 -7.85 12.48
CA PHE A 328 -6.55 -7.30 12.33
C PHE A 328 -6.37 -6.49 11.05
N SER A 329 -7.02 -6.89 9.94
CA SER A 329 -6.92 -6.17 8.67
C SER A 329 -7.57 -4.77 8.71
N GLN A 330 -8.66 -4.62 9.45
CA GLN A 330 -9.30 -3.33 9.68
C GLN A 330 -8.37 -2.40 10.47
N PHE A 331 -7.79 -2.88 11.57
CA PHE A 331 -6.77 -2.13 12.31
C PHE A 331 -5.58 -1.74 11.41
N PHE A 332 -5.09 -2.69 10.60
CA PHE A 332 -3.94 -2.46 9.70
C PHE A 332 -4.23 -1.37 8.67
N HIS A 333 -5.46 -1.29 8.18
CA HIS A 333 -5.91 -0.22 7.29
C HIS A 333 -5.95 1.12 8.02
N GLU A 334 -6.63 1.17 9.16
CA GLU A 334 -6.90 2.42 9.88
C GLU A 334 -5.62 3.06 10.43
N ILE A 335 -4.68 2.26 10.92
CA ILE A 335 -3.41 2.81 11.42
C ILE A 335 -2.58 3.49 10.33
N ARG A 336 -2.79 3.15 9.05
CA ARG A 336 -2.02 3.70 7.92
C ARG A 336 -2.77 4.70 7.07
N ASN A 337 -4.03 4.47 6.80
CA ASN A 337 -4.81 5.22 5.82
C ASN A 337 -6.08 5.84 6.42
N GLY A 338 -6.55 5.32 7.55
CA GLY A 338 -7.78 5.74 8.17
C GLY A 338 -7.64 7.05 8.97
N SER A 339 -8.79 7.57 9.40
CA SER A 339 -8.82 8.62 10.40
C SER A 339 -8.40 8.05 11.77
N VAL A 340 -7.95 8.93 12.66
CA VAL A 340 -7.60 8.48 14.02
C VAL A 340 -8.86 8.10 14.80
N GLU A 341 -10.01 8.69 14.47
CA GLU A 341 -11.32 8.29 15.01
C GLU A 341 -11.66 6.85 14.68
N ASP A 342 -11.48 6.44 13.41
CA ASP A 342 -11.73 5.06 12.98
C ASP A 342 -10.75 4.09 13.65
N LEU A 343 -9.48 4.49 13.82
CA LEU A 343 -8.51 3.71 14.60
C LEU A 343 -8.92 3.55 16.06
N PHE A 344 -9.49 4.60 16.69
CA PHE A 344 -10.04 4.49 18.05
C PHE A 344 -11.12 3.42 18.15
N THR A 345 -12.03 3.36 17.18
CA THR A 345 -13.07 2.34 17.10
C THR A 345 -12.48 0.95 16.94
N GLN A 346 -11.49 0.77 16.07
CA GLN A 346 -10.82 -0.52 15.87
C GLN A 346 -10.06 -1.00 17.12
N LEU A 347 -9.46 -0.08 17.87
CA LEU A 347 -8.79 -0.38 19.14
C LEU A 347 -9.78 -0.49 20.32
N LYS A 348 -11.10 -0.42 20.07
CA LYS A 348 -12.17 -0.48 21.06
C LYS A 348 -12.07 0.59 22.16
N LEU A 349 -11.42 1.71 21.86
CA LEU A 349 -11.22 2.80 22.80
C LEU A 349 -12.53 3.56 23.09
N ASP A 350 -13.49 3.51 22.18
CA ASP A 350 -14.83 4.08 22.34
C ASP A 350 -15.63 3.42 23.47
N GLU A 351 -15.35 2.16 23.79
CA GLU A 351 -16.01 1.43 24.89
C GLU A 351 -15.68 2.02 26.29
N TYR A 352 -14.64 2.86 26.35
CA TYR A 352 -14.23 3.56 27.55
C TYR A 352 -14.92 4.93 27.73
N LYS A 353 -15.75 5.38 26.77
CA LYS A 353 -16.46 6.67 26.85
C LYS A 353 -17.25 6.80 28.15
N GLY A 354 -17.13 7.96 28.80
CA GLY A 354 -17.79 8.25 30.10
C GLY A 354 -17.15 7.55 31.29
N LYS A 355 -16.01 6.87 31.15
CA LYS A 355 -15.31 6.16 32.23
C LYS A 355 -14.01 6.84 32.66
N THR A 356 -13.85 8.13 32.40
CA THR A 356 -12.62 8.94 32.70
C THR A 356 -11.38 8.56 31.87
N PHE A 357 -11.55 7.76 30.80
CA PHE A 357 -10.45 7.39 29.93
C PHE A 357 -10.03 8.56 29.00
N GLU A 358 -10.97 9.45 28.68
CA GLU A 358 -10.69 10.66 27.90
C GLU A 358 -9.72 11.60 28.62
N ASP A 359 -9.72 11.63 29.96
CA ASP A 359 -8.78 12.40 30.76
C ASP A 359 -7.39 11.76 30.82
N ALA A 360 -7.29 10.43 30.67
CA ALA A 360 -6.04 9.69 30.72
C ALA A 360 -5.34 9.62 29.35
N ILE A 361 -6.10 9.67 28.26
CA ILE A 361 -5.61 9.71 26.88
C ILE A 361 -6.24 10.93 26.23
N ASN A 362 -5.50 12.03 26.27
CA ASN A 362 -5.88 13.16 25.44
C ASN A 362 -5.87 12.70 23.97
N LYS A 363 -7.01 12.83 23.27
CA LYS A 363 -7.11 12.48 21.85
C LYS A 363 -5.94 13.08 21.08
N SER A 364 -5.52 14.31 21.39
CA SER A 364 -4.40 14.97 20.72
C SER A 364 -3.07 14.22 20.88
N ASP A 365 -2.84 13.49 21.97
CA ASP A 365 -1.61 12.73 22.18
C ASP A 365 -1.55 11.50 21.26
N ILE A 366 -2.64 10.76 21.15
CA ILE A 366 -2.72 9.60 20.24
C ILE A 366 -2.62 10.05 18.77
N TYR A 367 -3.32 11.14 18.41
CA TYR A 367 -3.21 11.74 17.08
C TYR A 367 -1.75 12.02 16.74
N THR A 368 -1.05 12.75 17.61
CA THR A 368 0.36 13.11 17.39
C THR A 368 1.24 11.88 17.26
N SER A 369 1.06 10.87 18.11
CA SER A 369 1.88 9.65 18.10
C SER A 369 1.67 8.81 16.83
N VAL A 370 0.43 8.66 16.38
CA VAL A 370 0.10 7.91 15.15
C VAL A 370 0.59 8.66 13.91
N GLU A 371 0.34 9.96 13.84
CA GLU A 371 0.76 10.80 12.71
C GLU A 371 2.28 10.83 12.59
N LEU A 372 3.00 10.95 13.69
CA LEU A 372 4.47 10.92 13.68
C LEU A 372 5.00 9.54 13.22
N THR A 373 4.38 8.45 13.69
CA THR A 373 4.74 7.10 13.25
C THR A 373 4.58 6.94 11.73
N ARG A 374 3.54 7.55 11.16
CA ARG A 374 3.33 7.62 9.70
C ARG A 374 4.41 8.46 9.01
N ASP A 375 4.70 9.66 9.51
CA ASP A 375 5.71 10.57 8.94
C ASP A 375 7.12 9.98 9.00
N CYS A 376 7.49 9.30 10.09
CA CYS A 376 8.75 8.58 10.21
C CYS A 376 8.76 7.25 9.42
N ASN A 377 7.63 6.84 8.84
CA ASN A 377 7.45 5.59 8.08
C ASN A 377 7.86 4.32 8.86
N VAL A 378 7.68 4.30 10.17
CA VAL A 378 7.99 3.14 11.03
C VAL A 378 6.77 2.24 11.12
N THR A 379 6.67 1.27 10.21
CA THR A 379 5.54 0.34 10.12
C THR A 379 5.67 -0.89 11.01
N LEU A 380 6.89 -1.19 11.50
CA LEU A 380 7.17 -2.39 12.29
C LEU A 380 6.55 -2.35 13.70
N SER A 381 6.12 -1.18 14.17
CA SER A 381 5.40 -1.00 15.44
C SER A 381 3.91 -1.41 15.39
N ASP A 382 3.33 -1.61 14.20
CA ASP A 382 1.89 -1.88 14.07
C ASP A 382 1.44 -3.14 14.82
N PRO A 383 2.13 -4.30 14.72
CA PRO A 383 1.76 -5.49 15.50
C PRO A 383 1.82 -5.24 17.02
N LEU A 384 2.80 -4.46 17.47
CA LEU A 384 2.98 -4.13 18.87
C LEU A 384 1.86 -3.23 19.39
N ILE A 385 1.49 -2.20 18.62
CA ILE A 385 0.37 -1.29 18.96
C ILE A 385 -0.93 -2.09 19.04
N PHE A 386 -1.20 -2.96 18.07
CA PHE A 386 -2.37 -3.84 18.09
C PHE A 386 -2.40 -4.71 19.35
N SER A 387 -1.32 -5.45 19.62
CA SER A 387 -1.25 -6.37 20.77
C SER A 387 -1.40 -5.67 22.12
N PHE A 388 -0.82 -4.47 22.26
CA PHE A 388 -0.95 -3.66 23.46
C PHE A 388 -2.42 -3.32 23.76
N PHE A 389 -3.13 -2.71 22.80
CA PHE A 389 -4.53 -2.29 23.02
C PHE A 389 -5.47 -3.48 23.09
N PHE A 390 -5.27 -4.50 22.27
CA PHE A 390 -6.06 -5.72 22.31
C PHE A 390 -5.99 -6.41 23.68
N LYS A 391 -4.78 -6.60 24.22
CA LYS A 391 -4.61 -7.22 25.53
C LYS A 391 -5.14 -6.35 26.67
N MET A 392 -4.89 -5.05 26.61
CA MET A 392 -5.42 -4.11 27.59
C MET A 392 -6.95 -4.18 27.64
N HIS A 393 -7.61 -4.24 26.47
CA HIS A 393 -9.05 -4.41 26.40
C HIS A 393 -9.50 -5.73 27.04
N GLN A 394 -8.87 -6.85 26.68
CA GLN A 394 -9.18 -8.17 27.25
C GLN A 394 -9.03 -8.23 28.79
N LEU A 395 -8.02 -7.55 29.33
CA LEU A 395 -7.78 -7.52 30.78
C LEU A 395 -8.84 -6.67 31.52
N ILE A 396 -9.31 -5.58 30.92
CA ILE A 396 -10.27 -4.67 31.51
C ILE A 396 -11.71 -5.17 31.34
N PHE A 397 -12.02 -5.82 30.21
CA PHE A 397 -13.33 -6.39 29.93
C PHE A 397 -13.24 -7.93 29.97
N LYS A 398 -13.58 -8.50 31.12
CA LYS A 398 -13.65 -9.95 31.26
C LYS A 398 -15.10 -10.42 31.06
N ASP A 399 -15.32 -11.29 30.09
CA ASP A 399 -16.65 -11.79 29.70
C ASP A 399 -17.68 -10.65 29.46
N GLY A 400 -17.21 -9.56 28.81
CA GLY A 400 -18.01 -8.37 28.54
C GLY A 400 -18.27 -7.47 29.77
N THR A 401 -17.72 -7.82 30.93
CA THR A 401 -17.91 -7.05 32.19
C THR A 401 -16.69 -6.17 32.44
N PHE A 402 -16.93 -4.87 32.66
CA PHE A 402 -15.90 -3.88 32.95
C PHE A 402 -15.33 -4.02 34.36
N ASP A 403 -14.01 -4.28 34.48
CA ASP A 403 -13.30 -4.34 35.77
C ASP A 403 -12.64 -2.98 36.08
N ARG A 404 -13.28 -2.22 36.98
CA ARG A 404 -12.79 -0.92 37.44
C ARG A 404 -11.43 -0.98 38.11
N LYS A 405 -11.12 -2.05 38.86
CA LYS A 405 -9.85 -2.19 39.59
C LYS A 405 -8.69 -2.38 38.62
N ILE A 406 -8.89 -3.20 37.58
CA ILE A 406 -7.90 -3.40 36.53
C ILE A 406 -7.71 -2.14 35.71
N TYR A 407 -8.84 -1.49 35.33
CA TYR A 407 -8.81 -0.23 34.61
C TYR A 407 -8.00 0.85 35.33
N ASP A 408 -8.23 1.09 36.63
CA ASP A 408 -7.50 2.10 37.40
C ASP A 408 -5.99 1.82 37.50
N LYS A 409 -5.58 0.56 37.36
CA LYS A 409 -4.16 0.16 37.28
C LYS A 409 -3.56 0.38 35.89
N LEU A 410 -4.37 0.29 34.82
CA LEU A 410 -3.90 0.31 33.43
C LEU A 410 -4.06 1.68 32.75
N LYS A 411 -4.97 2.54 33.18
CA LYS A 411 -5.39 3.77 32.48
C LYS A 411 -4.24 4.75 32.13
N LYS A 412 -3.10 4.68 32.81
CA LYS A 412 -1.94 5.54 32.54
C LYS A 412 -1.01 5.01 31.41
N TYR A 413 -1.03 3.68 31.17
CA TYR A 413 -0.07 3.04 30.26
C TYR A 413 -0.26 3.40 28.79
N PRO A 414 -1.48 3.58 28.23
CA PRO A 414 -1.62 3.94 26.82
C PRO A 414 -0.86 5.19 26.42
N LYS A 415 -0.96 6.27 27.23
CA LYS A 415 -0.21 7.50 26.99
C LYS A 415 1.31 7.27 27.05
N GLN A 416 1.77 6.58 28.10
CA GLN A 416 3.19 6.29 28.28
C GLN A 416 3.74 5.41 27.13
N PHE A 417 2.98 4.41 26.72
CA PHE A 417 3.35 3.48 25.64
C PHE A 417 3.48 4.22 24.29
N LEU A 418 2.46 4.98 23.91
CA LEU A 418 2.48 5.71 22.64
C LEU A 418 3.58 6.78 22.61
N LEU A 419 3.77 7.52 23.71
CA LEU A 419 4.87 8.51 23.80
C LEU A 419 6.24 7.86 23.76
N ALA A 420 6.42 6.68 24.33
CA ALA A 420 7.68 5.95 24.25
C ALA A 420 8.03 5.57 22.80
N LEU A 421 7.06 5.06 22.04
CA LEU A 421 7.24 4.76 20.63
C LEU A 421 7.47 6.04 19.81
N GLU A 422 6.65 7.06 20.00
CA GLU A 422 6.75 8.35 19.33
C GLU A 422 8.14 8.96 19.49
N HIS A 423 8.63 9.02 20.72
CA HIS A 423 9.93 9.61 21.01
C HIS A 423 11.09 8.82 20.40
N LEU A 424 11.04 7.48 20.48
CA LEU A 424 12.06 6.65 19.83
C LEU A 424 12.03 6.82 18.31
N HIS A 425 10.83 6.80 17.71
CA HIS A 425 10.68 6.95 16.27
C HIS A 425 11.19 8.31 15.78
N PHE A 426 10.87 9.37 16.51
CA PHE A 426 11.39 10.70 16.20
C PHE A 426 12.92 10.75 16.30
N MET A 427 13.49 10.29 17.43
CA MET A 427 14.94 10.35 17.65
C MET A 427 15.72 9.51 16.66
N ASN A 428 15.34 8.25 16.48
CA ASN A 428 16.17 7.27 15.76
C ASN A 428 15.88 7.24 14.26
N TYR A 429 14.63 7.51 13.84
CA TYR A 429 14.20 7.38 12.44
C TYR A 429 13.78 8.72 11.83
N GLY A 430 13.23 9.62 12.62
CA GLY A 430 12.94 10.99 12.20
C GLY A 430 14.22 11.80 12.06
N ILE A 431 15.04 11.86 13.09
CA ILE A 431 16.29 12.64 13.16
C ILE A 431 17.51 11.77 12.82
N GLY A 432 17.66 10.60 13.43
CA GLY A 432 18.73 9.66 13.14
C GLY A 432 18.53 8.95 11.80
N ASP A 433 19.59 8.35 11.27
CA ASP A 433 19.55 7.57 10.03
C ASP A 433 19.54 6.06 10.30
N ARG A 434 18.96 5.64 11.43
CA ARG A 434 18.86 4.22 11.79
C ARG A 434 17.89 3.48 10.87
N ARG A 435 18.17 2.22 10.60
CA ARG A 435 17.29 1.34 9.83
C ARG A 435 16.22 0.75 10.74
N ALA A 436 14.97 0.75 10.28
CA ALA A 436 13.84 0.21 11.05
C ALA A 436 13.99 -1.30 11.37
N ASN A 437 14.77 -2.04 10.59
CA ASN A 437 15.02 -3.47 10.81
C ASN A 437 15.71 -3.76 12.15
N ASP A 438 16.46 -2.81 12.71
CA ASP A 438 17.19 -3.00 13.99
C ASP A 438 16.23 -3.21 15.18
N ILE A 439 14.97 -2.83 15.04
CA ILE A 439 13.95 -2.95 16.08
C ILE A 439 12.88 -4.02 15.77
N GLU A 440 12.93 -4.64 14.58
CA GLU A 440 11.89 -5.57 14.12
C GLU A 440 11.66 -6.72 15.09
N ALA A 441 12.73 -7.39 15.51
CA ALA A 441 12.64 -8.53 16.43
C ALA A 441 12.07 -8.08 17.79
N LEU A 442 12.55 -6.97 18.34
CA LEU A 442 12.06 -6.44 19.63
C LEU A 442 10.55 -6.17 19.58
N TYR A 443 10.08 -5.49 18.54
CA TYR A 443 8.66 -5.15 18.43
C TYR A 443 7.79 -6.38 18.20
N ALA A 444 8.24 -7.32 17.35
CA ALA A 444 7.50 -8.54 17.05
C ALA A 444 7.41 -9.46 18.29
N ASP A 445 8.52 -9.67 19.00
CA ASP A 445 8.56 -10.56 20.16
C ASP A 445 7.77 -9.95 21.33
N THR A 446 7.92 -8.64 21.59
CA THR A 446 7.10 -7.95 22.61
C THR A 446 5.61 -7.95 22.25
N ALA A 447 5.26 -7.81 20.97
CA ALA A 447 3.86 -7.91 20.53
C ALA A 447 3.27 -9.27 20.88
N SER A 448 4.02 -10.34 20.61
CA SER A 448 3.61 -11.71 20.97
C SER A 448 3.53 -11.95 22.48
N GLU A 449 4.49 -11.47 23.25
CA GLU A 449 4.45 -11.53 24.71
C GLU A 449 3.21 -10.84 25.27
N MET A 450 2.91 -9.61 24.83
CA MET A 450 1.72 -8.87 25.25
C MET A 450 0.43 -9.58 24.84
N PHE A 451 0.34 -10.04 23.58
CA PHE A 451 -0.84 -10.71 23.07
C PHE A 451 -1.17 -11.99 23.87
N ASN A 452 -0.16 -12.78 24.23
CA ASN A 452 -0.31 -14.05 24.91
C ASN A 452 -0.27 -13.93 26.45
N ALA A 453 -0.06 -12.76 27.04
CA ALA A 453 -0.03 -12.56 28.48
C ALA A 453 -1.33 -13.09 29.13
N LEU A 454 -1.21 -13.95 30.14
CA LEU A 454 -2.35 -14.57 30.84
C LEU A 454 -2.81 -13.73 32.03
N SER A 455 -1.99 -12.78 32.47
CA SER A 455 -2.23 -11.97 33.65
C SER A 455 -1.85 -10.49 33.43
N LEU A 456 -2.35 -9.63 34.31
CA LEU A 456 -1.94 -8.23 34.38
C LEU A 456 -0.43 -8.08 34.65
N ASP A 457 0.12 -8.96 35.49
CA ASP A 457 1.54 -8.87 35.87
C ASP A 457 2.46 -9.27 34.71
N GLU A 458 2.12 -10.29 33.94
CA GLU A 458 2.85 -10.65 32.72
C GLU A 458 2.79 -9.52 31.68
N PHE A 459 1.62 -8.92 31.46
CA PHE A 459 1.46 -7.77 30.56
C PHE A 459 2.33 -6.59 30.99
N ARG A 460 2.37 -6.29 32.30
CA ARG A 460 3.20 -5.19 32.84
C ARG A 460 4.70 -5.50 32.73
N GLU A 461 5.10 -6.74 32.91
CA GLU A 461 6.51 -7.13 32.76
C GLU A 461 6.97 -7.00 31.30
N SER A 462 6.16 -7.44 30.33
CA SER A 462 6.46 -7.22 28.90
C SER A 462 6.60 -5.72 28.57
N LEU A 463 5.73 -4.89 29.15
CA LEU A 463 5.79 -3.44 28.96
C LEU A 463 7.06 -2.83 29.58
N LYS A 464 7.44 -3.26 30.76
CA LYS A 464 8.65 -2.81 31.46
C LYS A 464 9.92 -3.20 30.70
N ASN A 465 9.97 -4.44 30.19
CA ASN A 465 11.06 -4.95 29.39
C ASN A 465 11.20 -4.15 28.09
N LEU A 466 10.08 -3.86 27.43
CA LEU A 466 10.06 -2.99 26.26
C LEU A 466 10.68 -1.62 26.56
N TYR A 467 10.22 -0.95 27.60
CA TYR A 467 10.73 0.38 27.94
C TYR A 467 12.22 0.39 28.26
N THR A 468 12.72 -0.64 28.95
CA THR A 468 14.15 -0.81 29.22
C THR A 468 14.93 -0.86 27.91
N LYS A 469 14.47 -1.70 26.95
CA LYS A 469 15.10 -1.83 25.63
C LYS A 469 15.00 -0.56 24.79
N LEU A 470 13.84 0.11 24.79
CA LEU A 470 13.69 1.38 24.07
C LEU A 470 14.63 2.45 24.62
N LYS A 471 14.88 2.47 25.93
CA LYS A 471 15.84 3.39 26.57
C LYS A 471 17.28 3.11 26.14
N GLU A 472 17.67 1.84 26.05
CA GLU A 472 19.00 1.42 25.58
C GLU A 472 19.25 1.78 24.10
N LEU A 473 18.19 1.77 23.27
CA LEU A 473 18.27 2.01 21.84
C LEU A 473 18.33 3.48 21.43
N ARG A 474 18.16 4.43 22.36
CA ARG A 474 18.16 5.86 22.04
C ARG A 474 19.50 6.34 21.60
N ASP A 475 19.50 7.30 20.68
CA ASP A 475 20.71 8.04 20.36
C ASP A 475 21.17 8.90 21.52
N PRO A 476 22.49 8.94 21.82
CA PRO A 476 23.03 9.84 22.81
C PRO A 476 22.80 11.31 22.43
N LYS A 477 22.65 12.19 23.44
CA LYS A 477 22.39 13.62 23.23
C LYS A 477 23.32 14.29 22.19
N PRO A 478 24.65 14.09 22.21
CA PRO A 478 25.52 14.70 21.21
C PRO A 478 25.23 14.23 19.77
N THR A 479 24.94 12.94 19.59
CA THR A 479 24.58 12.35 18.28
C THR A 479 23.26 12.93 17.80
N PHE A 480 22.25 13.01 18.67
CA PHE A 480 20.96 13.60 18.33
C PHE A 480 21.10 15.06 17.89
N ILE A 481 21.83 15.88 18.65
CA ILE A 481 22.03 17.31 18.31
C ILE A 481 22.72 17.47 16.96
N ALA A 482 23.77 16.70 16.69
CA ALA A 482 24.47 16.74 15.41
C ALA A 482 23.55 16.39 14.24
N ASN A 483 22.81 15.28 14.36
CA ASN A 483 21.86 14.84 13.33
C ASN A 483 20.69 15.82 13.17
N PHE A 484 20.18 16.40 14.26
CA PHE A 484 19.13 17.41 14.25
C PHE A 484 19.53 18.62 13.41
N LYS A 485 20.70 19.19 13.69
CA LYS A 485 21.24 20.35 12.94
C LYS A 485 21.44 20.05 11.46
N LYS A 486 21.91 18.85 11.15
CA LYS A 486 22.16 18.40 9.76
C LYS A 486 20.87 18.13 8.98
N LYS A 487 19.77 17.74 9.63
CA LYS A 487 18.55 17.28 8.98
C LYS A 487 17.43 18.30 8.90
N MET A 488 17.34 19.20 9.88
CA MET A 488 16.18 20.06 10.07
C MET A 488 16.25 21.33 9.22
N PHE A 489 16.14 21.14 7.90
CA PHE A 489 16.08 22.20 6.89
C PHE A 489 14.74 22.18 6.16
N TYR A 490 14.07 23.34 6.11
CA TYR A 490 12.80 23.52 5.39
C TYR A 490 12.97 23.28 3.89
N GLY A 491 11.97 22.67 3.27
CA GLY A 491 11.97 22.38 1.84
C GLY A 491 12.77 21.15 1.42
N ARG A 492 13.55 20.53 2.31
CA ARG A 492 14.32 19.31 2.01
C ARG A 492 13.39 18.13 1.62
N SER A 493 12.29 17.95 2.35
CA SER A 493 11.24 16.99 2.05
C SER A 493 9.94 17.35 2.80
N LYS A 494 8.81 16.79 2.35
CA LYS A 494 7.54 16.91 3.09
C LYS A 494 7.66 16.39 4.52
N THR A 495 8.34 15.24 4.70
CA THR A 495 8.59 14.67 6.02
C THR A 495 9.39 15.59 6.90
N THR A 496 10.48 16.21 6.40
CA THR A 496 11.30 17.16 7.19
C THR A 496 10.48 18.36 7.62
N ASN A 497 9.64 18.91 6.76
CA ASN A 497 8.75 20.02 7.11
C ASN A 497 7.77 19.63 8.23
N SER A 498 7.20 18.42 8.18
CA SER A 498 6.36 17.88 9.25
C SER A 498 7.13 17.72 10.56
N LEU A 499 8.37 17.23 10.53
CA LEU A 499 9.22 17.08 11.71
C LEU A 499 9.60 18.43 12.35
N ILE A 500 9.80 19.47 11.54
CA ILE A 500 10.02 20.84 12.03
C ILE A 500 8.80 21.34 12.81
N LEU A 501 7.60 21.19 12.24
CA LEU A 501 6.35 21.54 12.93
C LEU A 501 6.15 20.71 14.21
N TYR A 502 6.49 19.42 14.18
CA TYR A 502 6.46 18.56 15.37
C TYR A 502 7.37 19.06 16.48
N CYS A 503 8.58 19.52 16.17
CA CYS A 503 9.49 20.10 17.18
C CYS A 503 8.87 21.33 17.84
N PHE A 504 8.32 22.24 17.07
CA PHE A 504 7.66 23.42 17.62
C PHE A 504 6.41 23.07 18.43
N ASP A 505 5.66 22.05 18.02
CA ASP A 505 4.51 21.54 18.77
C ASP A 505 4.90 20.97 20.14
N LYS A 506 5.99 20.20 20.19
CA LYS A 506 6.51 19.67 21.47
C LYS A 506 6.97 20.78 22.42
N LEU A 507 7.64 21.78 21.91
CA LEU A 507 8.06 22.93 22.70
C LEU A 507 6.87 23.74 23.21
N GLU A 508 5.87 24.01 22.36
CA GLU A 508 4.65 24.74 22.77
C GLU A 508 3.89 23.98 23.86
N ARG A 509 3.74 22.66 23.70
CA ARG A 509 3.05 21.80 24.64
C ARG A 509 3.76 21.71 25.99
N ASP A 510 5.09 21.74 26.01
CA ASP A 510 5.88 21.72 27.22
C ASP A 510 5.77 23.01 28.03
N ILE A 511 5.67 24.16 27.35
CA ILE A 511 5.54 25.48 27.99
C ILE A 511 4.15 25.65 28.65
N ASN A 512 3.08 25.13 28.03
CA ASN A 512 1.72 25.34 28.51
C ASN A 512 0.81 24.16 28.25
N THR A 513 0.71 23.27 29.22
CA THR A 513 -0.14 22.06 29.14
C THR A 513 -1.64 22.36 29.16
N ASP A 514 -2.07 23.44 29.82
CA ASP A 514 -3.50 23.71 30.09
C ASP A 514 -4.19 24.48 28.97
N ASN A 515 -3.45 25.34 28.25
CA ASN A 515 -3.94 26.15 27.12
C ASN A 515 -3.14 25.91 25.83
N TYR A 516 -2.75 24.67 25.61
CA TYR A 516 -1.98 24.28 24.45
C TYR A 516 -2.76 24.48 23.15
N LYS A 517 -2.12 25.15 22.18
CA LYS A 517 -2.60 25.29 20.82
C LYS A 517 -1.74 24.41 19.90
N LYS A 518 -2.38 23.44 19.24
CA LYS A 518 -1.71 22.48 18.37
C LYS A 518 -1.04 23.19 17.18
N ILE A 519 0.23 22.87 16.95
CA ILE A 519 1.04 23.37 15.82
C ILE A 519 1.20 22.28 14.77
N TYR A 520 1.50 21.04 15.19
CA TYR A 520 1.71 19.92 14.30
C TYR A 520 0.40 19.29 13.84
N SER A 521 0.22 19.21 12.52
CA SER A 521 -0.85 18.43 11.88
C SER A 521 -0.42 18.07 10.46
N PRO A 522 -0.08 16.81 10.16
CA PRO A 522 0.45 16.41 8.85
C PRO A 522 -0.55 16.52 7.70
N ASN A 523 -1.85 16.40 8.01
CA ASN A 523 -2.92 16.46 6.99
C ASN A 523 -3.65 17.81 6.93
N GLU A 524 -3.37 18.69 7.86
CA GLU A 524 -4.02 20.00 7.94
C GLU A 524 -2.96 21.10 8.05
N SER A 525 -2.48 21.59 6.92
CA SER A 525 -1.85 22.91 6.83
C SER A 525 -2.85 24.06 7.15
N LYS A 526 -3.95 23.73 7.83
CA LYS A 526 -5.01 24.67 8.16
C LYS A 526 -4.57 25.60 9.30
N GLY A 527 -3.96 26.69 8.93
CA GLY A 527 -3.79 27.84 9.79
C GLY A 527 -2.35 28.15 10.22
N ILE A 528 -1.35 27.27 10.01
CA ILE A 528 0.03 27.50 10.41
C ILE A 528 0.96 27.40 9.22
N SER A 529 1.91 28.36 9.15
CA SER A 529 3.00 28.43 8.19
C SER A 529 4.32 28.55 8.94
N LEU A 530 5.41 28.13 8.32
CA LEU A 530 6.77 28.41 8.78
C LEU A 530 7.28 29.67 8.07
N ASP A 531 7.53 30.72 8.80
CA ASP A 531 8.15 31.94 8.31
C ASP A 531 9.66 31.88 8.49
N HIS A 532 10.42 32.36 7.50
CA HIS A 532 11.85 32.54 7.58
C HIS A 532 12.16 33.86 8.29
N TRP A 533 12.83 33.80 9.45
CA TRP A 533 13.10 35.01 10.22
C TRP A 533 14.04 35.98 9.48
N ALA A 534 15.16 35.49 8.94
CA ALA A 534 15.84 36.13 7.82
C ALA A 534 15.13 35.72 6.53
N ASP A 535 14.60 36.68 5.78
CA ASP A 535 13.78 36.42 4.60
C ASP A 535 14.61 35.85 3.45
N GLN A 536 14.00 34.99 2.62
CA GLN A 536 14.62 34.45 1.41
C GLN A 536 14.64 35.46 0.27
N ASN A 537 13.74 36.44 0.30
CA ASN A 537 13.61 37.47 -0.73
C ASN A 537 14.45 38.72 -0.40
N ASP A 538 14.59 39.58 -1.40
CA ASP A 538 15.32 40.84 -1.24
C ASP A 538 14.73 41.73 -0.15
N THR A 539 15.57 42.41 0.60
CA THR A 539 15.18 43.41 1.59
C THR A 539 15.49 44.83 1.11
N TYR A 540 14.75 45.80 1.62
CA TYR A 540 15.00 47.22 1.32
C TYR A 540 16.11 47.82 2.18
N ASP A 541 16.52 47.13 3.27
CA ASP A 541 17.64 47.56 4.14
C ASP A 541 18.95 47.00 3.56
N LYS A 542 19.76 47.86 2.96
CA LYS A 542 21.04 47.49 2.34
C LYS A 542 22.06 46.93 3.33
N ASN A 543 22.01 47.30 4.58
CA ASN A 543 22.96 46.78 5.58
C ASN A 543 22.58 45.31 5.92
N TYR A 544 21.30 45.07 6.12
CA TYR A 544 20.84 43.71 6.40
C TYR A 544 20.90 42.79 5.15
N GLU A 545 20.80 43.35 3.94
CA GLU A 545 20.96 42.62 2.69
C GLU A 545 22.31 41.89 2.60
N ILE A 546 23.39 42.51 3.07
CA ILE A 546 24.73 41.92 3.14
C ILE A 546 24.70 40.68 4.07
N ILE A 547 24.13 40.79 5.26
CA ILE A 547 24.02 39.68 6.21
C ILE A 547 23.18 38.55 5.64
N ARG A 548 22.06 38.88 5.01
CA ARG A 548 21.17 37.89 4.36
C ARG A 548 21.88 37.14 3.20
N ASP A 549 22.62 37.86 2.38
CA ASP A 549 23.37 37.30 1.27
C ASP A 549 24.47 36.34 1.76
N GLU A 550 25.12 36.64 2.88
CA GLU A 550 26.05 35.74 3.55
C GLU A 550 25.33 34.47 4.04
N ILE A 551 24.10 34.55 4.60
CA ILE A 551 23.30 33.42 5.02
C ILE A 551 22.87 32.55 3.79
N LEU A 552 22.53 33.18 2.65
CA LEU A 552 22.18 32.49 1.42
C LEU A 552 23.36 31.76 0.78
N GLN A 553 24.58 32.25 1.01
CA GLN A 553 25.82 31.62 0.51
C GLN A 553 26.37 30.56 1.48
N ASP A 554 25.90 30.54 2.73
CA ASP A 554 26.27 29.54 3.73
C ASP A 554 25.56 28.22 3.46
N ILE A 555 26.26 27.30 2.78
CA ILE A 555 25.77 26.00 2.35
C ILE A 555 26.59 24.91 3.04
N ASP A 556 25.89 23.96 3.67
CA ASP A 556 26.55 22.82 4.31
C ASP A 556 27.05 21.77 3.32
N ASP A 557 27.80 20.75 3.80
CA ASP A 557 28.37 19.67 2.98
C ASP A 557 27.30 18.83 2.25
N ASP A 558 26.04 18.85 2.71
CA ASP A 558 24.91 18.16 2.11
C ASP A 558 24.13 19.03 1.11
N GLY A 559 24.58 20.27 0.87
CA GLY A 559 23.95 21.23 -0.04
C GLY A 559 22.75 21.97 0.55
N ASN A 560 22.53 21.94 1.87
CA ASN A 560 21.46 22.69 2.51
C ASN A 560 21.89 24.14 2.75
N ILE A 561 21.03 25.09 2.36
CA ILE A 561 21.27 26.52 2.54
C ILE A 561 20.85 26.92 3.96
N LYS A 562 21.70 27.64 4.68
CA LYS A 562 21.54 28.04 6.09
C LYS A 562 20.21 28.76 6.34
N ILE A 563 19.72 29.54 5.43
CA ILE A 563 18.46 30.28 5.55
C ILE A 563 17.26 29.36 5.82
N ASN A 564 17.33 28.10 5.35
CA ASN A 564 16.28 27.08 5.55
C ASN A 564 16.43 26.29 6.85
N SER A 565 17.47 26.53 7.65
CA SER A 565 17.66 25.86 8.93
C SER A 565 16.49 26.13 9.88
N ILE A 566 16.10 25.12 10.68
CA ILE A 566 15.07 25.28 11.74
C ILE A 566 15.38 26.47 12.66
N GLY A 567 16.66 26.79 12.84
CA GLY A 567 17.09 27.97 13.63
C GLY A 567 16.61 29.32 13.06
N ASN A 568 16.32 29.38 11.77
CA ASN A 568 15.77 30.54 11.09
C ASN A 568 14.25 30.55 10.94
N LEU A 569 13.56 29.50 11.43
CA LEU A 569 12.12 29.32 11.19
C LEU A 569 11.27 29.65 12.42
N LEU A 570 10.11 30.25 12.18
CA LEU A 570 9.12 30.53 13.22
C LEU A 570 7.73 30.06 12.73
N PRO A 571 7.00 29.23 13.49
CA PRO A 571 5.63 28.88 13.14
C PRO A 571 4.72 30.09 13.41
N ILE A 572 3.99 30.52 12.37
CA ILE A 572 3.03 31.64 12.45
C ILE A 572 1.71 31.26 11.77
N GLY A 573 0.64 32.00 12.09
CA GLY A 573 -0.64 31.80 11.42
C GLY A 573 -0.55 32.13 9.94
N ILE A 574 -1.15 31.30 9.06
CA ILE A 574 -1.13 31.53 7.58
C ILE A 574 -1.65 32.90 7.22
N ARG A 575 -2.68 33.41 7.93
CA ARG A 575 -3.21 34.76 7.68
C ARG A 575 -2.16 35.82 7.98
N LEU A 576 -1.53 35.74 9.14
CA LEU A 576 -0.48 36.68 9.54
C LEU A 576 0.74 36.60 8.62
N ASN A 577 1.13 35.38 8.20
CA ASN A 577 2.20 35.18 7.23
C ASN A 577 1.87 35.80 5.86
N ARG A 578 0.61 35.64 5.42
CA ARG A 578 0.16 36.28 4.18
C ARG A 578 0.17 37.79 4.29
N ASP A 579 -0.33 38.33 5.41
CA ASP A 579 -0.35 39.77 5.66
C ASP A 579 1.09 40.34 5.67
N MET A 580 2.08 39.59 6.15
CA MET A 580 3.50 39.93 6.09
C MET A 580 4.16 39.78 4.72
N SER A 581 3.51 39.14 3.77
CA SER A 581 4.02 38.85 2.41
C SER A 581 3.29 39.59 1.27
N ASP A 582 2.30 40.44 1.58
CA ASP A 582 1.51 41.18 0.57
C ASP A 582 2.29 42.37 0.03
N GLU A 583 2.62 42.37 -1.26
CA GLU A 583 3.45 43.38 -1.93
C GLU A 583 2.85 44.79 -1.94
N ASN A 584 1.57 44.96 -1.59
CA ASN A 584 0.89 46.27 -1.56
C ASN A 584 1.03 46.99 -0.20
N ILE A 585 1.65 46.38 0.80
CA ILE A 585 1.88 46.97 2.12
C ILE A 585 3.40 47.02 2.32
N VAL A 586 3.92 48.06 2.98
CA VAL A 586 5.35 48.15 3.38
C VAL A 586 5.58 47.12 4.48
N PHE A 587 6.15 45.97 4.14
CA PHE A 587 6.31 44.86 5.05
C PHE A 587 7.66 44.83 5.75
N PRO A 588 7.66 44.30 7.00
CA PRO A 588 8.88 43.99 7.69
C PRO A 588 9.61 42.85 6.96
N LYS A 589 10.77 43.14 6.41
CA LYS A 589 11.62 42.16 5.73
C LYS A 589 12.88 41.81 6.50
N THR A 590 13.27 42.68 7.41
CA THR A 590 14.39 42.43 8.37
C THR A 590 13.85 41.75 9.63
N PRO A 591 14.67 40.97 10.37
CA PRO A 591 14.31 40.42 11.66
C PRO A 591 13.84 41.46 12.68
N SER A 592 14.45 42.65 12.71
CA SER A 592 14.05 43.75 13.57
C SER A 592 12.67 44.31 13.24
N GLU A 593 12.36 44.46 11.95
CA GLU A 593 11.05 44.92 11.49
C GLU A 593 9.96 43.84 11.75
N LYS A 594 10.24 42.58 11.51
CA LYS A 594 9.33 41.45 11.82
C LYS A 594 9.05 41.40 13.34
N HIS A 595 10.06 41.59 14.16
CA HIS A 595 9.89 41.65 15.62
C HIS A 595 8.88 42.73 16.02
N LYS A 596 9.10 43.97 15.58
CA LYS A 596 8.22 45.11 15.86
C LYS A 596 6.80 44.86 15.39
N TYR A 597 6.65 44.35 14.15
CA TYR A 597 5.34 44.02 13.58
C TYR A 597 4.58 42.96 14.41
N LEU A 598 5.26 41.89 14.83
CA LEU A 598 4.65 40.82 15.62
C LEU A 598 4.30 41.25 17.07
N GLU A 599 5.05 42.15 17.67
CA GLU A 599 4.69 42.75 18.98
C GLU A 599 3.32 43.46 18.91
N ASP A 600 3.03 44.13 17.79
CA ASP A 600 1.79 44.90 17.59
C ASP A 600 0.58 44.02 17.21
N HIS A 601 0.77 42.81 16.62
CA HIS A 601 -0.31 41.98 16.06
C HIS A 601 -0.72 40.80 16.93
N GLY A 602 -0.08 40.62 18.08
CA GLY A 602 -0.38 39.57 19.03
C GLY A 602 0.15 38.20 18.60
N LEU A 603 0.69 37.44 19.52
CA LEU A 603 1.33 36.15 19.30
C LEU A 603 0.52 35.02 19.94
N PRO A 604 -0.11 34.15 19.16
CA PRO A 604 -0.96 33.10 19.72
C PRO A 604 -0.19 32.00 20.43
N TYR A 605 1.13 31.81 20.14
CA TYR A 605 1.96 30.73 20.66
C TYR A 605 3.01 31.23 21.66
N ASN A 606 3.26 30.45 22.71
CA ASN A 606 4.28 30.77 23.71
C ASN A 606 5.71 30.70 23.15
N ILE A 607 5.95 29.74 22.24
CA ILE A 607 7.26 29.61 21.57
C ILE A 607 7.62 30.88 20.78
N GLN A 608 6.64 31.59 20.21
CA GLN A 608 6.86 32.85 19.53
C GLN A 608 7.27 33.91 20.53
N ARG A 609 6.53 34.08 21.63
CA ARG A 609 6.85 35.04 22.69
C ARG A 609 8.22 34.79 23.31
N ASN A 610 8.56 33.51 23.56
CA ASN A 610 9.87 33.17 24.10
C ASN A 610 10.98 33.49 23.10
N PHE A 611 10.78 33.15 21.81
CA PHE A 611 11.76 33.51 20.77
C PHE A 611 12.01 34.99 20.69
N LEU A 612 10.97 35.81 20.64
CA LEU A 612 11.12 37.28 20.59
C LEU A 612 11.82 37.82 21.82
N ARG A 613 11.52 37.33 23.02
CA ARG A 613 12.17 37.73 24.26
C ARG A 613 13.65 37.33 24.30
N ASP A 614 13.94 36.07 23.99
CA ASP A 614 15.26 35.46 24.24
C ASP A 614 16.32 35.91 23.21
N TYR A 615 15.88 36.28 22.00
CA TYR A 615 16.77 36.68 20.90
C TYR A 615 16.64 38.15 20.50
N LYS A 616 15.85 38.96 21.21
CA LYS A 616 15.61 40.39 20.90
C LYS A 616 16.87 41.18 20.56
N ASN A 617 17.93 40.99 21.31
CA ASN A 617 19.21 41.74 21.15
C ASN A 617 20.05 41.25 19.94
N LYS A 618 19.61 40.23 19.21
CA LYS A 618 20.30 39.67 18.03
C LYS A 618 19.61 40.03 16.72
N PHE A 619 18.44 40.63 16.74
CA PHE A 619 17.63 40.79 15.52
C PHE A 619 18.19 41.83 14.55
N GLU A 620 19.01 42.77 15.02
CA GLU A 620 19.70 43.74 14.13
C GLU A 620 20.78 43.06 13.30
N ASP A 621 21.49 42.09 13.90
CA ASP A 621 22.60 41.33 13.29
C ASP A 621 22.26 39.83 13.22
N TRP A 622 21.03 39.46 12.80
CA TRP A 622 20.62 38.07 12.71
C TRP A 622 21.35 37.35 11.57
N ASP A 623 22.45 36.69 11.90
CA ASP A 623 23.42 36.08 11.03
C ASP A 623 23.38 34.50 11.09
N SER A 624 24.24 33.84 10.33
CA SER A 624 24.41 32.38 10.37
C SER A 624 24.73 31.84 11.75
N LYS A 625 25.50 32.59 12.56
CA LYS A 625 25.83 32.17 13.94
C LYS A 625 24.62 32.23 14.86
N SER A 626 23.79 33.26 14.70
CA SER A 626 22.53 33.41 15.45
C SER A 626 21.56 32.27 15.10
N ILE A 627 21.49 31.86 13.82
CA ILE A 627 20.72 30.75 13.35
C ILE A 627 21.24 29.44 13.95
N ASP A 628 22.55 29.20 13.94
CA ASP A 628 23.17 28.02 14.52
C ASP A 628 22.95 27.92 16.03
N GLN A 629 23.11 29.02 16.75
CA GLN A 629 22.86 29.05 18.18
C GLN A 629 21.42 28.68 18.50
N ARG A 630 20.45 29.24 17.77
CA ARG A 630 19.05 28.90 17.97
C ARG A 630 18.75 27.45 17.59
N ALA A 631 19.34 26.90 16.52
CA ALA A 631 19.21 25.52 16.17
C ALA A 631 19.74 24.57 17.27
N ASP A 632 20.88 24.94 17.91
CA ASP A 632 21.43 24.22 19.08
C ASP A 632 20.48 24.29 20.29
N ASP A 633 19.94 25.47 20.60
CA ASP A 633 19.01 25.68 21.71
C ASP A 633 17.73 24.90 21.53
N LEU A 634 17.17 24.86 20.29
CA LEU A 634 16.01 24.07 19.94
C LEU A 634 16.30 22.54 20.04
N ALA A 635 17.45 22.11 19.52
CA ALA A 635 17.85 20.70 19.59
C ALA A 635 17.99 20.22 21.05
N ASN A 636 18.62 21.02 21.90
CA ASN A 636 18.77 20.74 23.32
C ASN A 636 17.41 20.65 24.02
N SER A 637 16.55 21.64 23.81
CA SER A 637 15.23 21.71 24.43
C SER A 637 14.33 20.54 23.99
N VAL A 638 14.32 20.23 22.69
CA VAL A 638 13.54 19.08 22.15
C VAL A 638 14.08 17.77 22.72
N PHE A 639 15.41 17.60 22.76
CA PHE A 639 16.00 16.40 23.35
C PHE A 639 15.60 16.23 24.82
N ASP A 640 15.69 17.28 25.63
CA ASP A 640 15.40 17.21 27.06
C ASP A 640 13.92 16.90 27.33
N ILE A 641 12.99 17.40 26.52
CA ILE A 641 11.57 17.05 26.59
C ILE A 641 11.36 15.57 26.25
N ILE A 642 11.98 15.08 25.18
CA ILE A 642 11.80 13.73 24.66
C ILE A 642 12.52 12.71 25.56
N ALA A 643 13.73 13.02 26.03
CA ALA A 643 14.53 12.07 26.78
C ALA A 643 14.12 11.94 28.26
N ASN A 644 13.67 13.03 28.91
CA ASN A 644 13.58 13.07 30.37
C ASN A 644 12.16 12.85 30.94
N LYS A 645 11.09 13.09 30.17
CA LYS A 645 9.75 13.20 30.77
C LYS A 645 8.90 11.93 30.80
N HIS A 646 9.20 10.89 30.03
CA HIS A 646 8.22 9.81 29.76
C HIS A 646 8.69 8.36 29.90
N PHE A 647 9.90 8.12 30.40
CA PHE A 647 10.43 6.75 30.56
C PHE A 647 10.60 6.27 32.03
N ASN A 648 9.96 6.96 32.95
CA ASN A 648 9.88 6.50 34.34
C ASN A 648 8.56 5.77 34.55
N ILE A 649 8.62 4.44 34.65
CA ILE A 649 7.50 3.57 35.05
C ILE A 649 7.50 3.41 36.54
#